data_18fd0fc5519e3bc2d7e9442a526828c1
#
_entry.id   18fd0fc5519e3bc2d7e9442a526828c1
#
_cell.length_a   1.000
_cell.length_b   1.000
_cell.length_c   1.000
_cell.angle_alpha   90.00
_cell.angle_beta   90.00
_cell.angle_gamma   90.00
#
_symmetry.space_group_name_H-M   'P 1'
#
loop_
_entity.id
_entity.type
_entity.pdbx_description
1 polymer ?
#
loop_
_entity_poly.entity_id
_entity_poly.type
_entity_poly.pdbx_seq_one_letter_code
_entity_poly.pdbx_strand_id
1 'polypeptide(L)'
;MLIKKVILILFYFSPLLLFAQDDTTALQLRAVIISAVRSDIQPSGLKTERPDSLLKMIHIDQTLGNYLTDYSPALVKNYGPGALSSVSLRGGSAYHTAVLWKGFSIANPMNGVMDFNLLPTFLFDDISIQYGGSSSLWGSGAISGTIQLGNSNIFVNNNSIKIGSRYSTASGFANYAESKFSIKNFNSSVKLFFTDEKNEFSFHHNDQLKKQVHAEAKGRGIIAENSYIFNSRTDLSFNFWYQFADRNIAPVLTESISEAVQTDKNFRYNLIFTKSAKHGKFVFRNAYSNEELYYNDSSLNEPSVSLCKTFISEPEYSFSINNIHSFQAGLNFTMINANATEFKKQADVIRKAAFLGYNLKYKNLSVSLSSRKEVNEFQNPPVVFSAGVNYKITNYINILGNYGTVYRNPQVNDLFWQPGGNLNLLPETGYSYEGTIDLNIRQLVVKNSNDSNAFSIQMTAFNKEVNNWIAWTPHGILWTPSNIKNVHSYGTESNLLFKKKFRKIGFRFSVFYGYTISETTSSELAFDASVGKQLIYVPLHKVGGVISVSYKNSVFTFNQNYTGIRFSSTDNLHYLDAYNKASVQLDQKLKIQNTILSMFIRVDNLFDTDYQSVLNRPEPLRNYSFGINITYIQKK
;
A
#
# COMPACT_ATOMS: atom_id res chain seq x y z
N MET A 1 11.76 -32.98 15.43
CA MET A 1 13.19 -32.83 15.08
C MET A 1 13.56 -31.46 14.51
N LEU A 2 12.64 -30.70 13.91
CA LEU A 2 12.89 -29.34 13.38
C LEU A 2 13.03 -28.26 14.47
N ILE A 3 12.30 -28.36 15.58
CA ILE A 3 12.32 -27.35 16.67
C ILE A 3 13.69 -27.32 17.39
N LYS A 4 14.38 -28.44 17.52
CA LYS A 4 15.73 -28.48 18.09
C LYS A 4 16.80 -27.81 17.20
N LYS A 5 16.62 -27.80 15.87
CA LYS A 5 17.57 -27.16 14.94
C LYS A 5 17.38 -25.63 14.87
N VAL A 6 16.18 -25.12 15.08
CA VAL A 6 15.90 -23.66 15.11
C VAL A 6 16.44 -23.04 16.41
N ILE A 7 16.36 -23.75 17.54
CA ILE A 7 16.94 -23.29 18.81
C ILE A 7 18.47 -23.29 18.75
N LEU A 8 19.08 -24.23 18.01
CA LEU A 8 20.55 -24.28 17.86
C LEU A 8 21.10 -23.15 17.01
N ILE A 9 20.35 -22.67 15.99
CA ILE A 9 20.74 -21.51 15.16
C ILE A 9 20.68 -20.21 15.97
N LEU A 10 19.73 -20.07 16.88
CA LEU A 10 19.64 -18.91 17.79
C LEU A 10 20.78 -18.87 18.83
N PHE A 11 21.36 -20.02 19.18
CA PHE A 11 22.50 -20.10 20.13
C PHE A 11 23.86 -19.81 19.48
N TYR A 12 24.03 -20.00 18.16
CA TYR A 12 25.29 -19.71 17.46
C TYR A 12 25.54 -18.22 17.17
N PHE A 13 24.52 -17.35 17.35
CA PHE A 13 24.68 -15.89 17.25
C PHE A 13 24.90 -15.17 18.60
N SER A 14 25.10 -15.91 19.68
CA SER A 14 25.20 -15.39 21.05
C SER A 14 26.60 -14.99 21.59
N PRO A 15 27.77 -15.16 20.92
CA PRO A 15 29.06 -14.87 21.58
C PRO A 15 29.64 -13.47 21.30
N LEU A 16 28.81 -12.44 20.95
CA LEU A 16 29.35 -11.07 20.74
C LEU A 16 28.89 -10.04 21.78
N LEU A 17 28.51 -10.49 22.97
CA LEU A 17 28.05 -9.60 24.06
C LEU A 17 29.02 -9.54 25.26
N LEU A 18 30.31 -9.37 25.03
CA LEU A 18 31.20 -8.98 26.12
C LEU A 18 32.31 -8.05 25.60
N PHE A 19 32.26 -6.85 26.09
CA PHE A 19 33.22 -5.75 26.18
C PHE A 19 32.60 -4.41 25.75
N ALA A 20 31.92 -3.74 26.67
CA ALA A 20 31.66 -2.31 26.60
C ALA A 20 32.38 -1.66 27.79
N GLN A 21 33.42 -0.93 27.49
CA GLN A 21 34.06 -0.01 28.42
C GLN A 21 33.28 1.32 28.37
N ASP A 22 32.94 1.85 29.55
CA ASP A 22 32.28 3.15 29.74
C ASP A 22 33.16 4.27 29.18
N ASP A 23 32.62 5.03 28.24
CA ASP A 23 33.10 6.35 27.89
C ASP A 23 31.90 7.32 27.87
N THR A 24 31.78 8.07 28.98
CA THR A 24 30.71 9.02 29.24
C THR A 24 30.99 10.36 28.55
N THR A 25 30.69 10.45 27.24
CA THR A 25 30.37 11.71 26.59
C THR A 25 29.16 11.47 25.67
N ALA A 26 28.00 11.67 26.24
CA ALA A 26 26.73 11.63 25.47
C ALA A 26 26.68 12.83 24.52
N LEU A 27 27.21 12.69 23.33
CA LEU A 27 26.86 13.54 22.18
C LEU A 27 25.39 13.27 21.87
N GLN A 28 24.52 14.23 22.22
CA GLN A 28 23.14 14.26 21.68
C GLN A 28 23.21 14.45 20.15
N LEU A 29 23.34 13.36 19.42
CA LEU A 29 23.15 13.35 17.98
C LEU A 29 21.69 13.73 17.73
N ARG A 30 21.45 14.82 16.99
CA ARG A 30 20.14 15.11 16.41
C ARG A 30 19.67 13.84 15.71
N ALA A 31 18.45 13.40 16.00
CA ALA A 31 17.85 12.26 15.33
C ALA A 31 17.91 12.51 13.81
N VAL A 32 18.79 11.78 13.12
CA VAL A 32 18.85 11.82 11.66
C VAL A 32 17.69 10.94 11.19
N ILE A 33 16.60 11.58 10.79
CA ILE A 33 15.50 10.88 10.16
C ILE A 33 15.94 10.58 8.72
N ILE A 34 16.37 9.36 8.48
CA ILE A 34 16.64 8.87 7.12
C ILE A 34 15.27 8.53 6.53
N SER A 35 14.64 9.49 5.87
CA SER A 35 13.41 9.26 5.13
C SER A 35 13.74 8.56 3.82
N ALA A 36 13.33 7.32 3.67
CA ALA A 36 13.51 6.52 2.46
C ALA A 36 12.57 6.90 1.31
N VAL A 37 11.65 7.81 1.55
CA VAL A 37 10.77 8.38 0.55
C VAL A 37 11.53 9.47 -0.19
N ARG A 38 11.24 9.73 -1.46
CA ARG A 38 11.68 10.96 -2.18
C ARG A 38 11.18 12.20 -1.44
N SER A 39 11.71 12.43 -0.24
CA SER A 39 11.22 13.44 0.71
C SER A 39 11.51 14.87 0.27
N ASP A 40 12.46 15.03 -0.65
CA ASP A 40 12.92 16.34 -1.08
C ASP A 40 11.98 16.94 -2.13
N ILE A 41 11.19 16.10 -2.84
CA ILE A 41 10.11 16.53 -3.73
C ILE A 41 8.82 15.80 -3.35
N GLN A 42 8.22 16.19 -2.25
CA GLN A 42 6.80 15.91 -2.07
C GLN A 42 6.03 16.94 -2.89
N PRO A 43 5.09 16.52 -3.75
CA PRO A 43 4.25 17.46 -4.48
C PRO A 43 3.48 18.29 -3.46
N SER A 44 3.69 19.60 -3.49
CA SER A 44 3.17 20.52 -2.48
C SER A 44 1.65 20.62 -2.44
N GLY A 45 0.95 20.00 -3.38
CA GLY A 45 -0.48 20.18 -3.55
C GLY A 45 -1.33 18.93 -3.51
N LEU A 46 -0.75 17.73 -3.40
CA LEU A 46 -1.50 16.48 -3.39
C LEU A 46 -1.98 16.11 -1.98
N LYS A 47 -3.22 15.64 -1.90
CA LYS A 47 -3.75 15.03 -0.68
C LYS A 47 -2.90 13.82 -0.30
N THR A 48 -2.41 13.79 0.94
CA THR A 48 -1.68 12.65 1.48
C THR A 48 -2.26 12.25 2.82
N GLU A 49 -2.58 10.97 2.96
CA GLU A 49 -3.05 10.37 4.22
C GLU A 49 -1.96 9.50 4.83
N ARG A 50 -1.73 9.70 6.12
CA ARG A 50 -0.89 8.83 6.95
C ARG A 50 -1.71 8.39 8.13
N PRO A 51 -2.04 7.11 8.22
CA PRO A 51 -2.74 6.55 9.36
C PRO A 51 -1.93 6.74 10.63
N ASP A 52 -2.62 6.97 11.73
CA ASP A 52 -1.93 7.10 13.00
C ASP A 52 -1.58 5.75 13.63
N SER A 53 -0.74 5.79 14.67
CA SER A 53 -0.21 4.61 15.35
C SER A 53 -1.29 3.71 15.98
N LEU A 54 -2.44 4.28 16.41
CA LEU A 54 -3.53 3.50 16.98
C LEU A 54 -4.20 2.63 15.90
N LEU A 55 -4.52 3.23 14.74
CA LEU A 55 -5.14 2.52 13.63
C LEU A 55 -4.27 1.38 13.15
N LYS A 56 -2.98 1.63 13.04
CA LYS A 56 -2.03 0.59 12.69
C LYS A 56 -1.95 -0.53 13.74
N MET A 57 -1.98 -0.17 15.04
CA MET A 57 -1.94 -1.15 16.12
C MET A 57 -3.14 -2.11 16.09
N ILE A 58 -4.34 -1.60 15.78
CA ILE A 58 -5.58 -2.38 15.71
C ILE A 58 -5.54 -3.38 14.55
N HIS A 59 -4.84 -3.08 13.46
CA HIS A 59 -4.74 -3.92 12.26
C HIS A 59 -3.39 -4.61 12.07
N ILE A 60 -2.56 -4.65 13.10
CA ILE A 60 -1.20 -5.18 13.00
C ILE A 60 -1.15 -6.65 12.57
N ASP A 61 -2.20 -7.39 12.90
CA ASP A 61 -2.37 -8.82 12.63
C ASP A 61 -3.15 -9.12 11.33
N GLN A 62 -3.53 -8.09 10.58
CA GLN A 62 -4.33 -8.18 9.37
C GLN A 62 -3.51 -7.85 8.12
N THR A 63 -4.11 -8.07 6.94
CA THR A 63 -3.53 -7.65 5.66
C THR A 63 -3.70 -6.15 5.44
N LEU A 64 -2.86 -5.58 4.58
CA LEU A 64 -2.94 -4.18 4.20
C LEU A 64 -4.27 -3.88 3.45
N GLY A 65 -4.85 -4.87 2.76
CA GLY A 65 -6.17 -4.75 2.13
C GLY A 65 -7.26 -4.45 3.16
N ASN A 66 -7.32 -5.22 4.25
CA ASN A 66 -8.27 -4.99 5.34
C ASN A 66 -8.08 -3.61 5.99
N TYR A 67 -6.83 -3.25 6.25
CA TYR A 67 -6.48 -1.94 6.80
C TYR A 67 -6.97 -0.78 5.92
N LEU A 68 -6.76 -0.83 4.59
CA LEU A 68 -7.20 0.22 3.67
C LEU A 68 -8.73 0.27 3.53
N THR A 69 -9.40 -0.89 3.60
CA THR A 69 -10.87 -0.96 3.59
C THR A 69 -11.48 -0.18 4.74
N ASP A 70 -10.88 -0.29 5.93
CA ASP A 70 -11.44 0.24 7.16
C ASP A 70 -11.09 1.72 7.40
N TYR A 71 -10.07 2.28 6.73
CA TYR A 71 -9.57 3.62 7.05
C TYR A 71 -9.41 4.59 5.90
N SER A 72 -9.78 4.17 4.68
CA SER A 72 -9.65 5.05 3.53
C SER A 72 -10.83 4.91 2.56
N PRO A 73 -11.10 5.93 1.75
CA PRO A 73 -12.05 5.83 0.65
C PRO A 73 -11.55 4.93 -0.51
N ALA A 74 -10.35 4.36 -0.40
CA ALA A 74 -9.83 3.42 -1.39
C ALA A 74 -10.79 2.24 -1.59
N LEU A 75 -11.00 1.84 -2.84
CA LEU A 75 -11.73 0.64 -3.15
C LEU A 75 -10.80 -0.57 -3.08
N VAL A 76 -11.18 -1.53 -2.26
CA VAL A 76 -10.51 -2.83 -2.19
C VAL A 76 -11.44 -3.87 -2.79
N LYS A 77 -11.00 -4.49 -3.90
CA LYS A 77 -11.67 -5.65 -4.49
C LYS A 77 -11.02 -6.89 -3.89
N ASN A 78 -11.76 -7.56 -3.01
CA ASN A 78 -11.32 -8.80 -2.37
C ASN A 78 -12.06 -9.99 -2.99
N TYR A 79 -11.31 -10.95 -3.50
CA TYR A 79 -11.84 -12.18 -4.10
C TYR A 79 -12.01 -13.29 -3.06
N GLY A 80 -12.04 -12.92 -1.79
CA GLY A 80 -12.16 -13.78 -0.63
C GLY A 80 -10.86 -13.85 0.19
N PRO A 81 -10.94 -14.28 1.46
CA PRO A 81 -9.78 -14.49 2.30
C PRO A 81 -8.77 -15.43 1.65
N GLY A 82 -7.50 -15.06 1.65
CA GLY A 82 -6.42 -15.83 1.01
C GLY A 82 -6.34 -15.72 -0.51
N ALA A 83 -7.38 -15.24 -1.21
CA ALA A 83 -7.37 -15.00 -2.66
C ALA A 83 -6.80 -13.62 -3.01
N LEU A 84 -6.89 -13.22 -4.27
CA LEU A 84 -6.43 -11.90 -4.75
C LEU A 84 -7.18 -10.77 -4.03
N SER A 85 -6.44 -9.74 -3.62
CA SER A 85 -6.99 -8.47 -3.18
C SER A 85 -6.29 -7.32 -3.90
N SER A 86 -7.03 -6.49 -4.61
CA SER A 86 -6.50 -5.34 -5.35
C SER A 86 -7.09 -4.03 -4.85
N VAL A 87 -6.30 -2.96 -4.95
CA VAL A 87 -6.69 -1.63 -4.47
C VAL A 87 -6.73 -0.64 -5.63
N SER A 88 -7.78 0.15 -5.67
CA SER A 88 -7.90 1.28 -6.59
C SER A 88 -8.34 2.55 -5.86
N LEU A 89 -7.86 3.69 -6.36
CA LEU A 89 -8.14 5.02 -5.82
C LEU A 89 -9.01 5.82 -6.81
N ARG A 90 -10.00 6.56 -6.29
CA ARG A 90 -10.78 7.56 -7.07
C ARG A 90 -11.30 7.03 -8.40
N GLY A 91 -11.93 5.85 -8.40
CA GLY A 91 -12.50 5.25 -9.59
C GLY A 91 -11.50 4.81 -10.67
N GLY A 92 -10.21 4.75 -10.37
CA GLY A 92 -9.23 4.11 -11.24
C GLY A 92 -9.30 2.59 -11.17
N SER A 93 -8.56 1.92 -12.04
CA SER A 93 -8.32 0.48 -11.92
C SER A 93 -7.20 0.18 -10.92
N ALA A 94 -6.97 -1.10 -10.62
CA ALA A 94 -5.82 -1.55 -9.82
C ALA A 94 -4.48 -1.16 -10.48
N TYR A 95 -4.42 -1.11 -11.80
CA TYR A 95 -3.23 -0.69 -12.58
C TYR A 95 -2.89 0.80 -12.47
N HIS A 96 -3.84 1.61 -11.96
CA HIS A 96 -3.71 3.07 -11.82
C HIS A 96 -3.26 3.52 -10.44
N THR A 97 -3.02 2.56 -9.54
CA THR A 97 -2.51 2.80 -8.19
C THR A 97 -1.14 2.19 -8.04
N ALA A 98 -0.09 3.02 -8.05
CA ALA A 98 1.27 2.54 -7.87
C ALA A 98 1.51 2.17 -6.40
N VAL A 99 2.03 0.97 -6.15
CA VAL A 99 2.42 0.51 -4.81
C VAL A 99 3.93 0.48 -4.72
N LEU A 100 4.47 1.26 -3.79
CA LEU A 100 5.91 1.53 -3.71
C LEU A 100 6.49 1.06 -2.38
N TRP A 101 7.57 0.29 -2.42
CA TRP A 101 8.40 -0.01 -1.26
C TRP A 101 9.71 0.76 -1.36
N LYS A 102 9.96 1.66 -0.38
CA LYS A 102 11.16 2.54 -0.39
C LYS A 102 11.32 3.33 -1.70
N GLY A 103 10.20 3.69 -2.35
CA GLY A 103 10.17 4.46 -3.59
C GLY A 103 10.25 3.65 -4.89
N PHE A 104 10.31 2.32 -4.82
CA PHE A 104 10.28 1.43 -5.98
C PHE A 104 8.96 0.68 -6.09
N SER A 105 8.43 0.55 -7.31
CA SER A 105 7.21 -0.25 -7.54
C SER A 105 7.42 -1.71 -7.16
N ILE A 106 6.44 -2.27 -6.45
CA ILE A 106 6.37 -3.70 -6.10
C ILE A 106 5.19 -4.41 -6.77
N ALA A 107 4.44 -3.72 -7.63
CA ALA A 107 3.46 -4.38 -8.49
C ALA A 107 4.19 -5.25 -9.51
N ASN A 108 3.71 -6.48 -9.71
CA ASN A 108 4.32 -7.41 -10.67
C ASN A 108 4.21 -6.84 -12.09
N PRO A 109 5.31 -6.64 -12.84
CA PRO A 109 5.27 -6.07 -14.18
C PRO A 109 4.52 -6.92 -15.21
N MET A 110 4.29 -8.22 -14.94
CA MET A 110 3.53 -9.09 -15.81
C MET A 110 2.09 -8.63 -15.96
N ASN A 111 1.40 -8.45 -14.83
CA ASN A 111 -0.02 -8.08 -14.76
C ASN A 111 -0.28 -6.70 -14.17
N GLY A 112 0.75 -5.99 -13.67
CA GLY A 112 0.64 -4.63 -13.15
C GLY A 112 -0.13 -4.47 -11.83
N VAL A 113 -0.51 -5.56 -11.17
CA VAL A 113 -1.31 -5.55 -9.94
C VAL A 113 -0.47 -6.01 -8.75
N MET A 114 -0.68 -5.37 -7.59
CA MET A 114 -0.19 -5.86 -6.31
C MET A 114 -1.32 -6.57 -5.58
N ASP A 115 -1.04 -7.77 -5.09
CA ASP A 115 -1.97 -8.50 -4.23
C ASP A 115 -1.82 -8.04 -2.77
N PHE A 116 -2.82 -7.34 -2.25
CA PHE A 116 -2.82 -6.78 -0.90
C PHE A 116 -3.06 -7.82 0.19
N ASN A 117 -3.57 -9.01 -0.13
CA ASN A 117 -3.63 -10.13 0.80
C ASN A 117 -2.24 -10.72 1.08
N LEU A 118 -1.27 -10.51 0.18
CA LEU A 118 0.12 -10.88 0.41
C LEU A 118 0.91 -9.83 1.22
N LEU A 119 0.29 -8.74 1.67
CA LEU A 119 0.95 -7.66 2.40
C LEU A 119 0.46 -7.61 3.85
N PRO A 120 1.07 -8.35 4.81
CA PRO A 120 0.77 -8.17 6.23
C PRO A 120 1.09 -6.74 6.68
N THR A 121 0.13 -6.08 7.33
CA THR A 121 0.28 -4.69 7.84
C THR A 121 1.48 -4.58 8.80
N PHE A 122 1.77 -5.62 9.54
CA PHE A 122 2.93 -5.72 10.44
C PHE A 122 4.27 -5.40 9.77
N LEU A 123 4.44 -5.72 8.48
CA LEU A 123 5.70 -5.53 7.76
C LEU A 123 6.10 -4.05 7.62
N PHE A 124 5.14 -3.12 7.69
CA PHE A 124 5.39 -1.71 7.38
C PHE A 124 5.11 -0.81 8.58
N ASP A 125 6.09 -0.01 8.99
CA ASP A 125 5.91 0.99 10.06
C ASP A 125 5.32 2.29 9.52
N ASP A 126 5.64 2.65 8.30
CA ASP A 126 5.15 3.84 7.59
C ASP A 126 4.35 3.41 6.36
N ILE A 127 3.08 3.77 6.36
CA ILE A 127 2.16 3.55 5.25
C ILE A 127 1.61 4.92 4.92
N SER A 128 1.73 5.37 3.67
CA SER A 128 1.10 6.60 3.23
C SER A 128 0.37 6.41 1.91
N ILE A 129 -0.81 7.02 1.81
CA ILE A 129 -1.62 7.05 0.59
C ILE A 129 -1.52 8.48 0.06
N GLN A 130 -0.97 8.62 -1.12
CA GLN A 130 -0.95 9.86 -1.87
C GLN A 130 -1.98 9.76 -2.98
N TYR A 131 -2.96 10.62 -2.97
CA TYR A 131 -4.03 10.64 -3.97
C TYR A 131 -3.64 11.54 -5.15
N GLY A 132 -4.32 11.35 -6.29
CA GLY A 132 -4.12 12.14 -7.50
C GLY A 132 -2.93 11.71 -8.36
N GLY A 133 -2.87 12.26 -9.56
CA GLY A 133 -1.85 11.93 -10.55
C GLY A 133 -0.45 12.37 -10.14
N SER A 134 0.47 11.42 -10.16
CA SER A 134 1.86 11.64 -9.75
C SER A 134 2.87 10.91 -10.65
N SER A 135 2.50 10.68 -11.93
CA SER A 135 3.36 10.00 -12.92
C SER A 135 4.67 10.76 -13.20
N SER A 136 4.69 12.09 -13.07
CA SER A 136 5.92 12.88 -13.18
C SER A 136 6.97 12.55 -12.11
N LEU A 137 6.54 12.05 -10.95
CA LEU A 137 7.43 11.65 -9.85
C LEU A 137 7.72 10.14 -9.87
N TRP A 138 6.67 9.33 -10.01
CA TRP A 138 6.75 7.89 -9.78
C TRP A 138 6.76 7.05 -11.07
N GLY A 139 6.48 7.69 -12.23
CA GLY A 139 6.44 7.01 -13.52
C GLY A 139 5.11 6.35 -13.83
N SER A 140 5.17 5.31 -14.65
CA SER A 140 4.02 4.58 -15.18
C SER A 140 3.12 4.01 -14.08
N GLY A 141 1.79 4.15 -14.23
CA GLY A 141 0.79 3.59 -13.33
C GLY A 141 0.41 4.47 -12.13
N ALA A 142 1.12 5.56 -11.86
CA ALA A 142 0.74 6.52 -10.82
C ALA A 142 -0.32 7.53 -11.32
N ILE A 143 -1.44 7.02 -11.82
CA ILE A 143 -2.54 7.80 -12.42
C ILE A 143 -3.51 8.29 -11.35
N SER A 144 -3.99 7.40 -10.49
CA SER A 144 -5.00 7.72 -9.47
C SER A 144 -4.39 8.00 -8.10
N GLY A 145 -3.14 7.59 -7.91
CA GLY A 145 -2.39 7.81 -6.68
C GLY A 145 -1.30 6.77 -6.45
N THR A 146 -0.67 6.88 -5.29
CA THR A 146 0.36 5.93 -4.85
C THR A 146 0.14 5.48 -3.41
N ILE A 147 0.45 4.24 -3.12
CA ILE A 147 0.55 3.70 -1.76
C ILE A 147 2.03 3.45 -1.49
N GLN A 148 2.57 4.18 -0.52
CA GLN A 148 3.99 4.11 -0.18
C GLN A 148 4.16 3.32 1.11
N LEU A 149 5.02 2.31 1.05
CA LEU A 149 5.31 1.37 2.12
C LEU A 149 6.77 1.50 2.54
N GLY A 150 7.00 1.49 3.84
CA GLY A 150 8.35 1.55 4.37
C GLY A 150 8.39 1.36 5.87
N ASN A 151 9.61 1.40 6.39
CA ASN A 151 9.85 1.44 7.82
C ASN A 151 10.73 2.66 8.11
N SER A 152 10.51 3.28 9.24
CA SER A 152 11.35 4.39 9.66
C SER A 152 12.72 3.87 10.08
N ASN A 153 13.76 4.28 9.35
CA ASN A 153 15.14 4.02 9.73
C ASN A 153 15.58 4.99 10.85
N ILE A 154 14.85 4.99 11.96
CA ILE A 154 15.21 5.81 13.11
C ILE A 154 16.20 5.00 13.95
N PHE A 155 17.36 5.60 14.24
CA PHE A 155 18.26 5.04 15.23
C PHE A 155 17.54 5.00 16.58
N VAL A 156 17.23 3.77 17.03
CA VAL A 156 16.49 3.57 18.27
C VAL A 156 17.43 3.75 19.47
N ASN A 157 16.96 4.48 20.48
CA ASN A 157 17.70 4.62 21.72
C ASN A 157 17.76 3.30 22.50
N ASN A 158 16.77 2.42 22.31
CA ASN A 158 16.65 1.14 22.98
C ASN A 158 16.43 0.02 21.96
N ASN A 159 17.17 -1.06 22.11
CA ASN A 159 16.94 -2.25 21.31
C ASN A 159 15.62 -2.91 21.76
N SER A 160 14.94 -3.58 20.85
CA SER A 160 13.68 -4.23 21.17
C SER A 160 13.47 -5.51 20.35
N ILE A 161 12.80 -6.47 20.98
CA ILE A 161 12.29 -7.68 20.34
C ILE A 161 10.80 -7.73 20.59
N LYS A 162 10.02 -7.98 19.54
CA LYS A 162 8.58 -8.15 19.61
C LYS A 162 8.20 -9.48 18.98
N ILE A 163 7.33 -10.24 19.63
CA ILE A 163 6.75 -11.47 19.12
C ILE A 163 5.24 -11.35 19.27
N GLY A 164 4.50 -11.75 18.25
CA GLY A 164 3.05 -11.71 18.26
C GLY A 164 2.44 -12.93 17.62
N SER A 165 1.25 -13.30 18.10
CA SER A 165 0.43 -14.39 17.57
C SER A 165 -1.03 -13.97 17.58
N ARG A 166 -1.77 -14.32 16.53
CA ARG A 166 -3.20 -14.17 16.41
C ARG A 166 -3.85 -15.46 15.95
N TYR A 167 -4.98 -15.79 16.55
CA TYR A 167 -5.92 -16.80 16.07
C TYR A 167 -7.22 -16.11 15.66
N SER A 168 -7.81 -16.53 14.54
CA SER A 168 -9.13 -16.11 14.08
C SER A 168 -9.97 -17.33 13.73
N THR A 169 -11.25 -17.30 14.08
CA THR A 169 -12.19 -18.38 13.76
C THR A 169 -12.51 -18.46 12.27
N ALA A 170 -12.34 -17.36 11.53
CA ALA A 170 -12.56 -17.33 10.09
C ALA A 170 -11.32 -17.77 9.31
N SER A 171 -10.13 -17.30 9.70
CA SER A 171 -8.93 -17.52 8.90
C SER A 171 -7.95 -18.54 9.52
N GLY A 172 -7.67 -18.49 10.82
CA GLY A 172 -6.67 -19.35 11.46
C GLY A 172 -5.56 -18.56 12.14
N PHE A 173 -4.30 -18.97 11.99
CA PHE A 173 -3.16 -18.44 12.72
C PHE A 173 -2.33 -17.45 11.90
N ALA A 174 -1.92 -16.35 12.55
CA ALA A 174 -0.88 -15.46 12.06
C ALA A 174 0.13 -15.18 13.18
N ASN A 175 1.40 -15.41 12.89
CA ASN A 175 2.51 -15.25 13.83
C ASN A 175 3.55 -14.30 13.23
N TYR A 176 4.16 -13.48 14.06
CA TYR A 176 5.19 -12.55 13.62
C TYR A 176 6.21 -12.25 14.70
N ALA A 177 7.38 -11.86 14.26
CA ALA A 177 8.45 -11.41 15.13
C ALA A 177 9.16 -10.19 14.53
N GLU A 178 9.62 -9.28 15.38
CA GLU A 178 10.38 -8.10 15.01
C GLU A 178 11.57 -7.93 15.96
N SER A 179 12.73 -7.63 15.39
CA SER A 179 13.91 -7.18 16.15
C SER A 179 14.35 -5.84 15.62
N LYS A 180 14.50 -4.85 16.50
CA LYS A 180 15.09 -3.54 16.20
C LYS A 180 16.29 -3.32 17.07
N PHE A 181 17.41 -2.98 16.46
CA PHE A 181 18.62 -2.64 17.20
C PHE A 181 19.44 -1.57 16.50
N SER A 182 20.15 -0.79 17.31
CA SER A 182 21.10 0.22 16.85
C SER A 182 22.39 0.09 17.64
N ILE A 183 23.52 -0.01 16.94
CA ILE A 183 24.86 -0.06 17.52
C ILE A 183 25.73 0.99 16.81
N LYS A 184 26.16 2.03 17.55
CA LYS A 184 26.94 3.13 16.97
C LYS A 184 26.23 3.69 15.70
N ASN A 185 26.87 3.54 14.56
CA ASN A 185 26.40 4.06 13.27
C ASN A 185 25.56 3.06 12.47
N PHE A 186 25.29 1.87 13.00
CA PHE A 186 24.49 0.83 12.34
C PHE A 186 23.11 0.72 12.97
N ASN A 187 22.09 0.66 12.15
CA ASN A 187 20.71 0.43 12.54
C ASN A 187 20.12 -0.72 11.72
N SER A 188 19.38 -1.61 12.37
CA SER A 188 18.74 -2.75 11.73
C SER A 188 17.34 -2.98 12.28
N SER A 189 16.42 -3.31 11.39
CA SER A 189 15.08 -3.81 11.68
C SER A 189 14.85 -5.07 10.88
N VAL A 190 14.56 -6.17 11.56
CA VAL A 190 14.24 -7.45 10.94
C VAL A 190 12.85 -7.86 11.40
N LYS A 191 11.97 -8.19 10.45
CA LYS A 191 10.63 -8.67 10.70
C LYS A 191 10.40 -10.00 10.00
N LEU A 192 9.77 -10.92 10.69
CA LEU A 192 9.42 -12.25 10.21
C LEU A 192 7.92 -12.44 10.36
N PHE A 193 7.29 -13.16 9.44
CA PHE A 193 5.92 -13.59 9.60
C PHE A 193 5.72 -15.03 9.12
N PHE A 194 4.71 -15.65 9.68
CA PHE A 194 4.21 -16.97 9.29
C PHE A 194 2.70 -16.97 9.48
N THR A 195 1.96 -17.34 8.44
CA THR A 195 0.51 -17.52 8.46
C THR A 195 0.16 -18.95 8.06
N ASP A 196 -0.84 -19.52 8.73
CA ASP A 196 -1.46 -20.80 8.38
C ASP A 196 -2.97 -20.60 8.53
N GLU A 197 -3.61 -20.26 7.43
CA GLU A 197 -4.99 -19.84 7.37
C GLU A 197 -5.82 -20.85 6.59
N LYS A 198 -6.78 -21.48 7.27
CA LYS A 198 -7.70 -22.44 6.65
C LYS A 198 -8.79 -21.75 5.84
N ASN A 199 -9.20 -20.55 6.25
CA ASN A 199 -10.26 -19.76 5.63
C ASN A 199 -11.59 -20.51 5.48
N GLU A 200 -11.88 -21.42 6.42
CA GLU A 200 -13.12 -22.19 6.51
C GLU A 200 -14.20 -21.39 7.23
N PHE A 201 -14.67 -20.31 6.64
CA PHE A 201 -15.70 -19.45 7.22
C PHE A 201 -17.10 -19.80 6.71
N SER A 202 -18.12 -19.42 7.47
CA SER A 202 -19.52 -19.59 7.08
C SER A 202 -20.01 -18.38 6.28
N PHE A 203 -20.90 -18.63 5.33
CA PHE A 203 -21.61 -17.63 4.52
C PHE A 203 -23.00 -18.16 4.13
N HIS A 204 -23.94 -17.27 3.73
CA HIS A 204 -25.24 -17.70 3.22
C HIS A 204 -25.22 -17.78 1.68
N HIS A 205 -25.86 -18.82 1.15
CA HIS A 205 -26.12 -18.95 -0.28
C HIS A 205 -27.47 -19.65 -0.49
N ASN A 206 -28.41 -19.00 -1.16
CA ASN A 206 -29.78 -19.49 -1.36
C ASN A 206 -30.46 -19.90 -0.04
N ASP A 207 -30.43 -19.01 0.96
CA ASP A 207 -30.97 -19.19 2.32
C ASP A 207 -30.37 -20.37 3.10
N GLN A 208 -29.27 -20.93 2.64
CA GLN A 208 -28.56 -22.01 3.32
C GLN A 208 -27.23 -21.50 3.86
N LEU A 209 -26.91 -21.89 5.11
CA LEU A 209 -25.61 -21.65 5.68
C LEU A 209 -24.61 -22.66 5.11
N LYS A 210 -23.61 -22.17 4.38
CA LYS A 210 -22.52 -22.97 3.80
C LYS A 210 -21.19 -22.63 4.43
N LYS A 211 -20.23 -23.51 4.26
CA LYS A 211 -18.81 -23.25 4.60
C LYS A 211 -17.99 -23.08 3.35
N GLN A 212 -17.04 -22.15 3.40
CA GLN A 212 -16.02 -22.02 2.38
C GLN A 212 -15.11 -23.23 2.42
N VAL A 213 -14.79 -23.74 1.25
CA VAL A 213 -13.89 -24.88 1.05
C VAL A 213 -12.77 -24.50 0.09
N HIS A 214 -11.66 -25.22 0.12
CA HIS A 214 -10.53 -25.03 -0.78
C HIS A 214 -10.03 -23.56 -0.82
N ALA A 215 -9.82 -22.99 0.39
CA ALA A 215 -9.40 -21.59 0.57
C ALA A 215 -8.16 -21.46 1.46
N GLU A 216 -7.48 -22.55 1.74
CA GLU A 216 -6.31 -22.58 2.60
C GLU A 216 -5.20 -21.72 2.02
N ALA A 217 -4.57 -20.93 2.89
CA ALA A 217 -3.46 -20.08 2.53
C ALA A 217 -2.33 -20.15 3.57
N LYS A 218 -1.12 -20.40 3.12
CA LYS A 218 0.08 -20.43 3.95
C LYS A 218 1.07 -19.38 3.45
N GLY A 219 1.46 -18.48 4.35
CA GLY A 219 2.38 -17.41 4.04
C GLY A 219 3.58 -17.40 4.97
N ARG A 220 4.75 -17.04 4.47
CA ARG A 220 5.95 -16.81 5.28
C ARG A 220 6.85 -15.79 4.60
N GLY A 221 7.55 -15.03 5.40
CA GLY A 221 8.49 -14.09 4.83
C GLY A 221 9.35 -13.39 5.87
N ILE A 222 10.33 -12.68 5.34
CA ILE A 222 11.28 -11.86 6.09
C ILE A 222 11.48 -10.54 5.36
N ILE A 223 11.44 -9.44 6.11
CA ILE A 223 11.90 -8.15 5.65
C ILE A 223 13.01 -7.67 6.60
N ALA A 224 14.16 -7.30 6.05
CA ALA A 224 15.27 -6.75 6.80
C ALA A 224 15.66 -5.40 6.21
N GLU A 225 15.67 -4.37 7.05
CA GLU A 225 16.05 -3.02 6.67
C GLU A 225 17.22 -2.57 7.53
N ASN A 226 18.32 -2.26 6.85
CA ASN A 226 19.57 -1.92 7.46
C ASN A 226 20.05 -0.57 6.97
N SER A 227 20.67 0.21 7.85
CA SER A 227 21.30 1.45 7.49
C SER A 227 22.60 1.65 8.24
N TYR A 228 23.60 2.21 7.57
CA TYR A 228 24.89 2.55 8.11
C TYR A 228 25.25 4.01 7.81
N ILE A 229 25.58 4.77 8.82
CA ILE A 229 26.02 6.16 8.71
C ILE A 229 27.55 6.18 8.77
N PHE A 230 28.19 6.46 7.63
CA PHE A 230 29.65 6.61 7.58
C PHE A 230 30.12 7.88 8.30
N ASN A 231 29.39 8.97 8.08
CA ASN A 231 29.61 10.27 8.73
C ASN A 231 28.32 11.12 8.60
N SER A 232 28.31 12.35 9.11
CA SER A 232 27.16 13.27 9.11
C SER A 232 26.61 13.61 7.72
N ARG A 233 27.26 13.21 6.64
CA ARG A 233 26.90 13.53 5.25
C ARG A 233 26.73 12.32 4.35
N THR A 234 27.09 11.12 4.82
CA THR A 234 27.13 9.92 3.98
C THR A 234 26.48 8.77 4.70
N ASP A 235 25.46 8.19 4.09
CA ASP A 235 24.75 7.00 4.58
C ASP A 235 24.50 5.99 3.47
N LEU A 236 24.34 4.75 3.85
CA LEU A 236 23.99 3.62 3.02
C LEU A 236 22.86 2.84 3.68
N SER A 237 21.80 2.58 2.94
CA SER A 237 20.74 1.66 3.35
C SER A 237 20.72 0.46 2.43
N PHE A 238 20.65 -0.73 3.00
CA PHE A 238 20.46 -1.98 2.29
C PHE A 238 19.27 -2.70 2.89
N ASN A 239 18.24 -2.94 2.06
CA ASN A 239 16.99 -3.52 2.45
C ASN A 239 16.70 -4.74 1.60
N PHE A 240 16.14 -5.76 2.23
CA PHE A 240 15.89 -7.06 1.64
C PHE A 240 14.53 -7.56 2.07
N TRP A 241 13.77 -8.19 1.16
CA TRP A 241 12.46 -8.76 1.42
C TRP A 241 12.28 -10.05 0.64
N TYR A 242 12.05 -11.14 1.35
CA TYR A 242 11.67 -12.43 0.78
C TYR A 242 10.30 -12.82 1.29
N GLN A 243 9.45 -13.34 0.40
CA GLN A 243 8.11 -13.79 0.70
C GLN A 243 7.74 -15.01 -0.11
N PHE A 244 7.10 -15.95 0.55
CA PHE A 244 6.51 -17.14 -0.04
C PHE A 244 5.05 -17.23 0.40
N ALA A 245 4.15 -17.54 -0.54
CA ALA A 245 2.75 -17.85 -0.28
C ALA A 245 2.31 -19.05 -1.10
N ASP A 246 1.57 -19.96 -0.48
CA ASP A 246 0.97 -21.12 -1.08
C ASP A 246 -0.52 -21.13 -0.75
N ARG A 247 -1.38 -21.17 -1.78
CA ARG A 247 -2.79 -20.86 -1.65
C ARG A 247 -3.64 -21.78 -2.52
N ASN A 248 -4.71 -22.30 -1.94
CA ASN A 248 -5.82 -22.86 -2.67
C ASN A 248 -6.77 -21.73 -3.10
N ILE A 249 -7.30 -21.80 -4.30
CA ILE A 249 -8.22 -20.81 -4.83
C ILE A 249 -9.64 -21.36 -4.74
N ALA A 250 -10.41 -20.78 -3.84
CA ALA A 250 -11.79 -21.18 -3.56
C ALA A 250 -12.68 -21.13 -4.80
N PRO A 251 -13.66 -22.03 -4.95
CA PRO A 251 -14.64 -21.96 -6.01
C PRO A 251 -15.49 -20.68 -5.93
N VAL A 252 -15.98 -20.20 -7.06
CA VAL A 252 -17.06 -19.20 -7.11
C VAL A 252 -18.39 -19.83 -6.73
N LEU A 253 -19.39 -19.04 -6.29
CA LEU A 253 -20.70 -19.58 -5.87
C LEU A 253 -21.45 -20.34 -6.99
N THR A 254 -21.08 -20.14 -8.23
CA THR A 254 -21.63 -20.86 -9.40
C THR A 254 -20.93 -22.18 -9.69
N GLU A 255 -19.85 -22.49 -8.98
CA GLU A 255 -19.06 -23.72 -9.08
C GLU A 255 -19.18 -24.53 -7.79
N SER A 256 -19.23 -25.83 -7.88
CA SER A 256 -19.30 -26.71 -6.71
C SER A 256 -17.94 -27.08 -6.15
N ILE A 257 -16.90 -27.13 -6.99
CA ILE A 257 -15.55 -27.58 -6.67
C ILE A 257 -14.55 -26.68 -7.41
N SER A 258 -13.41 -26.42 -6.77
CA SER A 258 -12.22 -25.87 -7.40
C SER A 258 -11.01 -26.72 -7.00
N GLU A 259 -10.11 -26.98 -7.92
CA GLU A 259 -8.81 -27.62 -7.67
C GLU A 259 -7.66 -26.61 -7.91
N ALA A 260 -7.99 -25.36 -8.14
CA ALA A 260 -7.01 -24.32 -8.45
C ALA A 260 -6.09 -24.02 -7.27
N VAL A 261 -4.79 -24.02 -7.54
CA VAL A 261 -3.74 -23.69 -6.57
C VAL A 261 -2.81 -22.61 -7.12
N GLN A 262 -2.30 -21.79 -6.24
CA GLN A 262 -1.33 -20.75 -6.61
C GLN A 262 -0.20 -20.68 -5.59
N THR A 263 1.04 -20.63 -6.10
CA THR A 263 2.23 -20.39 -5.29
C THR A 263 2.94 -19.14 -5.78
N ASP A 264 3.26 -18.22 -4.84
CA ASP A 264 3.99 -16.99 -5.10
C ASP A 264 5.34 -17.03 -4.37
N LYS A 265 6.44 -16.77 -5.09
CA LYS A 265 7.78 -16.59 -4.50
C LYS A 265 8.33 -15.25 -4.94
N ASN A 266 8.53 -14.37 -3.99
CA ASN A 266 8.96 -13.00 -4.24
C ASN A 266 10.25 -12.70 -3.47
N PHE A 267 11.28 -12.29 -4.19
CA PHE A 267 12.52 -11.80 -3.64
C PHE A 267 12.76 -10.37 -4.12
N ARG A 268 13.04 -9.45 -3.19
CA ARG A 268 13.29 -8.04 -3.49
C ARG A 268 14.44 -7.52 -2.65
N TYR A 269 15.30 -6.71 -3.24
CA TYR A 269 16.22 -5.88 -2.48
C TYR A 269 16.28 -4.47 -3.04
N ASN A 270 16.69 -3.53 -2.19
CA ASN A 270 17.12 -2.21 -2.63
C ASN A 270 18.34 -1.72 -1.84
N LEU A 271 19.16 -0.92 -2.53
CA LEU A 271 20.33 -0.24 -2.02
C LEU A 271 20.12 1.25 -2.24
N ILE A 272 20.30 2.06 -1.19
CA ILE A 272 20.18 3.51 -1.25
C ILE A 272 21.44 4.11 -0.66
N PHE A 273 22.25 4.73 -1.50
CA PHE A 273 23.43 5.49 -1.08
C PHE A 273 23.12 6.98 -1.13
N THR A 274 23.38 7.69 -0.04
CA THR A 274 23.14 9.12 0.08
C THR A 274 24.46 9.83 0.41
N LYS A 275 24.78 10.90 -0.32
CA LYS A 275 25.89 11.80 -0.02
C LYS A 275 25.41 13.24 -0.06
N SER A 276 25.43 13.89 1.11
CA SER A 276 25.03 15.30 1.27
C SER A 276 26.23 16.21 1.23
N ALA A 277 26.09 17.35 0.55
CA ALA A 277 27.02 18.47 0.54
C ALA A 277 26.35 19.71 1.17
N LYS A 278 27.07 20.82 1.27
CA LYS A 278 26.54 22.06 1.87
C LYS A 278 25.24 22.56 1.20
N HIS A 279 25.17 22.46 -0.13
CA HIS A 279 24.04 22.96 -0.92
C HIS A 279 23.41 21.90 -1.83
N GLY A 280 23.88 20.65 -1.78
CA GLY A 280 23.42 19.60 -2.66
C GLY A 280 23.40 18.24 -1.99
N LYS A 281 22.65 17.31 -2.58
CA LYS A 281 22.52 15.93 -2.12
C LYS A 281 22.49 15.02 -3.35
N PHE A 282 23.39 14.08 -3.38
CA PHE A 282 23.37 12.98 -4.36
C PHE A 282 22.75 11.75 -3.72
N VAL A 283 21.83 11.12 -4.40
CA VAL A 283 21.20 9.87 -4.00
C VAL A 283 21.32 8.90 -5.16
N PHE A 284 21.88 7.74 -4.90
CA PHE A 284 21.90 6.63 -5.85
C PHE A 284 21.04 5.51 -5.31
N ARG A 285 20.00 5.16 -6.05
CA ARG A 285 19.06 4.10 -5.69
C ARG A 285 19.19 2.95 -6.67
N ASN A 286 19.21 1.74 -6.15
CA ASN A 286 19.25 0.53 -6.92
C ASN A 286 18.28 -0.48 -6.33
N ALA A 287 17.50 -1.17 -7.16
CA ALA A 287 16.58 -2.19 -6.73
C ALA A 287 16.57 -3.37 -7.68
N TYR A 288 16.27 -4.53 -7.14
CA TYR A 288 16.06 -5.75 -7.90
C TYR A 288 14.89 -6.53 -7.31
N SER A 289 14.07 -7.11 -8.18
CA SER A 289 13.06 -8.09 -7.82
C SER A 289 13.17 -9.33 -8.68
N ASN A 290 12.84 -10.48 -8.09
CA ASN A 290 12.63 -11.75 -8.75
C ASN A 290 11.31 -12.32 -8.24
N GLU A 291 10.32 -12.39 -9.10
CA GLU A 291 8.96 -12.76 -8.79
C GLU A 291 8.56 -13.97 -9.63
N GLU A 292 8.21 -15.05 -8.93
CA GLU A 292 7.77 -16.31 -9.53
C GLU A 292 6.33 -16.56 -9.09
N LEU A 293 5.46 -16.86 -10.05
CA LEU A 293 4.09 -17.28 -9.82
C LEU A 293 3.87 -18.61 -10.53
N TYR A 294 3.40 -19.58 -9.78
CA TYR A 294 2.90 -20.87 -10.27
C TYR A 294 1.39 -20.91 -10.05
N TYR A 295 0.63 -21.19 -11.09
CA TYR A 295 -0.81 -21.40 -11.03
C TYR A 295 -1.17 -22.69 -11.74
N ASN A 296 -1.99 -23.52 -11.12
CA ASN A 296 -2.50 -24.75 -11.71
C ASN A 296 -3.99 -24.88 -11.41
N ASP A 297 -4.73 -25.33 -12.39
CA ASP A 297 -6.15 -25.59 -12.34
C ASP A 297 -6.45 -26.80 -13.22
N SER A 298 -7.42 -27.64 -12.84
CA SER A 298 -7.80 -28.82 -13.62
C SER A 298 -8.31 -28.53 -15.04
N SER A 299 -8.73 -27.26 -15.29
CA SER A 299 -9.11 -26.77 -16.60
C SER A 299 -7.95 -26.49 -17.53
N LEU A 300 -6.70 -26.40 -17.02
CA LEU A 300 -5.51 -26.16 -17.79
C LEU A 300 -4.85 -27.44 -18.28
N ASN A 301 -4.35 -27.46 -19.51
CA ASN A 301 -3.57 -28.58 -20.04
C ASN A 301 -2.21 -28.73 -19.35
N GLU A 302 -1.64 -27.61 -18.91
CA GLU A 302 -0.38 -27.53 -18.16
C GLU A 302 -0.43 -26.36 -17.19
N PRO A 303 0.34 -26.40 -16.06
CA PRO A 303 0.41 -25.27 -15.15
C PRO A 303 0.93 -24.00 -15.82
N SER A 304 0.35 -22.85 -15.44
CA SER A 304 0.86 -21.54 -15.81
C SER A 304 1.99 -21.16 -14.87
N VAL A 305 3.18 -20.96 -15.40
CA VAL A 305 4.37 -20.54 -14.65
C VAL A 305 4.87 -19.23 -15.21
N SER A 306 4.97 -18.22 -14.38
CA SER A 306 5.56 -16.94 -14.77
C SER A 306 6.74 -16.56 -13.88
N LEU A 307 7.79 -16.03 -14.49
CA LEU A 307 9.00 -15.55 -13.84
C LEU A 307 9.29 -14.14 -14.34
N CYS A 308 9.37 -13.18 -13.44
CA CYS A 308 9.68 -11.79 -13.77
C CYS A 308 10.84 -11.28 -12.93
N LYS A 309 11.91 -10.86 -13.60
CA LYS A 309 13.08 -10.22 -12.98
C LYS A 309 13.09 -8.76 -13.36
N THR A 310 13.18 -7.88 -12.38
CA THR A 310 13.27 -6.44 -12.63
C THR A 310 14.48 -5.84 -11.94
N PHE A 311 15.24 -5.08 -12.68
CA PHE A 311 16.37 -4.29 -12.16
C PHE A 311 16.09 -2.82 -12.39
N ILE A 312 16.28 -1.99 -11.37
CA ILE A 312 16.07 -0.54 -11.43
C ILE A 312 17.32 0.16 -10.92
N SER A 313 17.78 1.17 -11.64
CA SER A 313 18.90 2.04 -11.23
C SER A 313 18.52 3.50 -11.41
N GLU A 314 18.70 4.29 -10.35
CA GLU A 314 18.23 5.68 -10.32
C GLU A 314 19.23 6.59 -9.60
N PRO A 315 20.13 7.26 -10.33
CA PRO A 315 20.91 8.38 -9.84
C PRO A 315 20.05 9.66 -9.81
N GLU A 316 20.18 10.42 -8.73
CA GLU A 316 19.45 11.65 -8.49
C GLU A 316 20.38 12.68 -7.82
N TYR A 317 20.29 13.92 -8.25
CA TYR A 317 20.95 15.03 -7.62
C TYR A 317 19.96 16.15 -7.31
N SER A 318 20.00 16.63 -6.08
CA SER A 318 19.20 17.77 -5.64
C SER A 318 20.12 18.86 -5.07
N PHE A 319 19.76 20.12 -5.28
CA PHE A 319 20.45 21.25 -4.67
C PHE A 319 19.45 22.34 -4.27
N SER A 320 19.82 23.12 -3.23
CA SER A 320 18.97 24.17 -2.70
C SER A 320 19.72 25.50 -2.65
N ILE A 321 19.02 26.58 -3.04
CA ILE A 321 19.50 27.94 -2.98
C ILE A 321 18.72 28.67 -1.88
N ASN A 322 19.45 29.23 -0.89
CA ASN A 322 18.88 30.03 0.19
C ASN A 322 17.74 29.36 0.99
N ASN A 323 17.67 28.02 1.02
CA ASN A 323 16.57 27.25 1.61
C ASN A 323 15.16 27.58 1.07
N ILE A 324 15.07 28.38 0.03
CA ILE A 324 13.81 28.81 -0.62
C ILE A 324 13.58 27.99 -1.88
N HIS A 325 14.60 27.88 -2.72
CA HIS A 325 14.54 27.18 -4.01
C HIS A 325 15.27 25.86 -3.91
N SER A 326 14.61 24.78 -4.31
CA SER A 326 15.23 23.46 -4.43
C SER A 326 14.99 22.90 -5.82
N PHE A 327 16.05 22.39 -6.44
CA PHE A 327 16.02 21.77 -7.76
C PHE A 327 16.43 20.32 -7.64
N GLN A 328 15.89 19.48 -8.46
CA GLN A 328 16.21 18.05 -8.54
C GLN A 328 16.28 17.62 -10.00
N ALA A 329 17.23 16.76 -10.31
CA ALA A 329 17.31 16.07 -11.58
C ALA A 329 17.71 14.63 -11.34
N GLY A 330 17.16 13.72 -12.13
CA GLY A 330 17.50 12.31 -12.03
C GLY A 330 17.23 11.55 -13.33
N LEU A 331 17.84 10.39 -13.40
CA LEU A 331 17.65 9.42 -14.46
C LEU A 331 17.10 8.14 -13.84
N ASN A 332 16.29 7.41 -14.59
CA ASN A 332 15.82 6.10 -14.20
C ASN A 332 16.06 5.12 -15.36
N PHE A 333 16.65 4.01 -15.03
CA PHE A 333 16.85 2.89 -15.93
C PHE A 333 16.18 1.67 -15.31
N THR A 334 15.24 1.05 -16.03
CA THR A 334 14.53 -0.14 -15.60
C THR A 334 14.64 -1.21 -16.67
N MET A 335 15.11 -2.39 -16.28
CA MET A 335 15.19 -3.57 -17.12
C MET A 335 14.27 -4.64 -16.57
N ILE A 336 13.33 -5.12 -17.38
CA ILE A 336 12.36 -6.17 -17.06
C ILE A 336 12.67 -7.34 -17.99
N ASN A 337 12.88 -8.52 -17.39
CA ASN A 337 13.07 -9.77 -18.07
C ASN A 337 11.98 -10.72 -17.57
N ALA A 338 11.07 -11.09 -18.46
CA ALA A 338 9.89 -11.86 -18.10
C ALA A 338 9.74 -13.08 -19.00
N ASN A 339 9.35 -14.18 -18.38
CA ASN A 339 9.03 -15.43 -19.05
C ASN A 339 7.76 -16.03 -18.47
N ALA A 340 6.92 -16.61 -19.31
CA ALA A 340 5.71 -17.32 -18.90
C ALA A 340 5.46 -18.49 -19.85
N THR A 341 4.73 -19.51 -19.35
CA THR A 341 4.25 -20.64 -20.15
C THR A 341 3.50 -20.15 -21.39
N GLU A 342 2.74 -19.07 -21.25
CA GLU A 342 1.93 -18.46 -22.32
C GLU A 342 2.73 -17.55 -23.26
N PHE A 343 4.04 -17.40 -23.09
CA PHE A 343 4.85 -16.55 -23.97
C PHE A 343 5.56 -17.40 -25.03
N LYS A 344 5.51 -16.96 -26.30
CA LYS A 344 6.31 -17.62 -27.37
C LYS A 344 7.82 -17.52 -27.15
N LYS A 345 8.26 -16.44 -26.51
CA LYS A 345 9.65 -16.15 -26.17
C LYS A 345 9.73 -15.25 -24.96
N GLN A 346 10.87 -15.25 -24.31
CA GLN A 346 11.18 -14.31 -23.23
C GLN A 346 10.90 -12.86 -23.67
N ALA A 347 10.25 -12.11 -22.81
CA ALA A 347 9.97 -10.69 -22.99
C ALA A 347 11.03 -9.86 -22.26
N ASP A 348 11.78 -9.07 -23.01
CA ASP A 348 12.75 -8.12 -22.48
C ASP A 348 12.22 -6.70 -22.73
N VAL A 349 12.10 -5.90 -21.69
CA VAL A 349 11.62 -4.51 -21.79
C VAL A 349 12.59 -3.59 -21.05
N ILE A 350 13.18 -2.65 -21.79
CA ILE A 350 14.06 -1.63 -21.22
C ILE A 350 13.35 -0.28 -21.22
N ARG A 351 13.19 0.30 -20.04
CA ARG A 351 12.61 1.64 -19.85
C ARG A 351 13.70 2.60 -19.41
N LYS A 352 13.75 3.78 -20.03
CA LYS A 352 14.68 4.86 -19.71
C LYS A 352 13.87 6.12 -19.45
N ALA A 353 14.14 6.81 -18.36
CA ALA A 353 13.47 8.06 -18.07
C ALA A 353 14.42 9.12 -17.50
N ALA A 354 14.12 10.37 -17.79
CA ALA A 354 14.71 11.53 -17.14
C ALA A 354 13.61 12.31 -16.46
N PHE A 355 13.91 12.86 -15.27
CA PHE A 355 12.96 13.68 -14.51
C PHE A 355 13.64 14.92 -13.92
N LEU A 356 12.85 15.96 -13.80
CA LEU A 356 13.23 17.24 -13.21
C LEU A 356 12.19 17.64 -12.18
N GLY A 357 12.64 18.32 -11.13
CA GLY A 357 11.77 18.84 -10.09
C GLY A 357 12.26 20.21 -9.60
N TYR A 358 11.32 21.04 -9.22
CA TYR A 358 11.54 22.33 -8.58
C TYR A 358 10.58 22.52 -7.43
N ASN A 359 11.08 22.97 -6.28
CA ASN A 359 10.27 23.35 -5.13
C ASN A 359 10.66 24.77 -4.68
N LEU A 360 9.64 25.59 -4.50
CA LEU A 360 9.69 26.87 -3.84
C LEU A 360 9.07 26.75 -2.45
N LYS A 361 9.77 27.19 -1.41
CA LYS A 361 9.23 27.37 -0.06
C LYS A 361 9.49 28.78 0.40
N TYR A 362 8.48 29.64 0.33
CA TYR A 362 8.61 31.03 0.73
C TYR A 362 7.47 31.42 1.68
N LYS A 363 7.80 31.73 2.93
CA LYS A 363 6.83 32.05 3.98
C LYS A 363 5.72 30.98 4.07
N ASN A 364 4.50 31.37 3.76
CA ASN A 364 3.30 30.51 3.81
C ASN A 364 3.03 29.75 2.50
N LEU A 365 3.79 30.03 1.45
CA LEU A 365 3.62 29.44 0.12
C LEU A 365 4.65 28.36 -0.14
N SER A 366 4.18 27.19 -0.57
CA SER A 366 5.00 26.14 -1.15
C SER A 366 4.48 25.79 -2.54
N VAL A 367 5.36 25.80 -3.53
CA VAL A 367 5.04 25.43 -4.92
C VAL A 367 5.96 24.29 -5.33
N SER A 368 5.43 23.28 -5.99
CA SER A 368 6.22 22.20 -6.58
C SER A 368 5.90 22.08 -8.07
N LEU A 369 6.93 21.93 -8.88
CA LEU A 369 6.82 21.62 -10.29
C LEU A 369 7.65 20.35 -10.54
N SER A 370 7.15 19.43 -11.35
CA SER A 370 7.91 18.27 -11.76
C SER A 370 7.59 17.89 -13.21
N SER A 371 8.54 17.29 -13.89
CA SER A 371 8.40 16.81 -15.25
C SER A 371 9.18 15.52 -15.43
N ARG A 372 8.66 14.61 -16.27
CA ARG A 372 9.30 13.34 -16.61
C ARG A 372 9.05 12.99 -18.07
N LYS A 373 10.08 12.50 -18.72
CA LYS A 373 10.01 11.81 -20.00
C LYS A 373 10.51 10.39 -19.82
N GLU A 374 9.71 9.42 -20.23
CA GLU A 374 10.08 8.01 -20.31
C GLU A 374 10.02 7.54 -21.76
N VAL A 375 10.87 6.61 -22.13
CA VAL A 375 10.87 5.93 -23.43
C VAL A 375 11.22 4.47 -23.23
N ASN A 376 10.63 3.61 -24.02
CA ASN A 376 11.04 2.21 -24.17
C ASN A 376 10.90 1.79 -25.64
N GLU A 377 11.28 0.59 -25.95
CA GLU A 377 11.30 0.09 -27.34
C GLU A 377 9.90 -0.14 -27.95
N PHE A 378 8.87 -0.29 -27.11
CA PHE A 378 7.49 -0.53 -27.55
C PHE A 378 6.62 0.73 -27.48
N GLN A 379 6.91 1.64 -26.55
CA GLN A 379 6.09 2.81 -26.27
C GLN A 379 6.91 4.07 -26.09
N ASN A 380 6.30 5.20 -26.50
CA ASN A 380 6.83 6.54 -26.32
C ASN A 380 5.81 7.47 -25.66
N PRO A 381 5.51 7.28 -24.36
CA PRO A 381 4.54 8.12 -23.67
C PRO A 381 4.95 9.60 -23.75
N PRO A 382 3.99 10.53 -23.68
CA PRO A 382 4.26 11.96 -23.71
C PRO A 382 5.12 12.40 -22.52
N VAL A 383 5.69 13.60 -22.62
CA VAL A 383 6.26 14.27 -21.45
C VAL A 383 5.12 14.53 -20.47
N VAL A 384 5.27 14.08 -19.24
CA VAL A 384 4.31 14.35 -18.17
C VAL A 384 4.86 15.40 -17.22
N PHE A 385 3.98 16.22 -16.67
CA PHE A 385 4.31 17.25 -15.71
C PHE A 385 3.28 17.31 -14.58
N SER A 386 3.67 17.91 -13.46
CA SER A 386 2.79 18.23 -12.35
C SER A 386 3.16 19.58 -11.76
N ALA A 387 2.13 20.33 -11.37
CA ALA A 387 2.25 21.59 -10.66
C ALA A 387 1.38 21.53 -9.40
N GLY A 388 1.99 21.78 -8.25
CA GLY A 388 1.31 21.75 -6.96
C GLY A 388 1.54 23.01 -6.16
N VAL A 389 0.53 23.44 -5.42
CA VAL A 389 0.58 24.58 -4.52
C VAL A 389 0.03 24.21 -3.16
N ASN A 390 0.68 24.69 -2.11
CA ASN A 390 0.18 24.66 -0.74
C ASN A 390 0.35 26.05 -0.16
N TYR A 391 -0.76 26.68 0.23
CA TYR A 391 -0.79 28.01 0.83
C TYR A 391 -1.41 27.95 2.22
N LYS A 392 -0.63 28.34 3.23
CA LYS A 392 -1.09 28.45 4.62
C LYS A 392 -1.76 29.82 4.80
N ILE A 393 -3.09 29.85 4.78
CA ILE A 393 -3.86 31.08 5.04
C ILE A 393 -3.63 31.52 6.48
N THR A 394 -3.71 30.55 7.41
CA THR A 394 -3.43 30.74 8.83
C THR A 394 -2.61 29.55 9.35
N ASN A 395 -2.25 29.55 10.64
CA ASN A 395 -1.62 28.39 11.27
C ASN A 395 -2.53 27.14 11.30
N TYR A 396 -3.82 27.29 10.99
CA TYR A 396 -4.83 26.24 11.10
C TYR A 396 -5.45 25.87 9.77
N ILE A 397 -5.38 26.73 8.75
CA ILE A 397 -6.04 26.56 7.46
C ILE A 397 -4.99 26.54 6.36
N ASN A 398 -4.94 25.42 5.64
CA ASN A 398 -4.16 25.28 4.42
C ASN A 398 -5.10 25.08 3.22
N ILE A 399 -4.75 25.63 2.10
CA ILE A 399 -5.33 25.31 0.80
C ILE A 399 -4.24 24.64 -0.04
N LEU A 400 -4.61 23.49 -0.61
CA LEU A 400 -3.74 22.74 -1.51
C LEU A 400 -4.42 22.64 -2.87
N GLY A 401 -3.64 22.67 -3.92
CA GLY A 401 -4.10 22.42 -5.29
C GLY A 401 -3.02 21.73 -6.09
N ASN A 402 -3.43 20.80 -6.93
CA ASN A 402 -2.53 20.11 -7.84
C ASN A 402 -3.17 19.94 -9.22
N TYR A 403 -2.36 20.05 -10.25
CA TYR A 403 -2.67 19.64 -11.61
C TYR A 403 -1.51 18.78 -12.14
N GLY A 404 -1.79 17.69 -12.82
CA GLY A 404 -0.77 16.88 -13.44
C GLY A 404 -1.27 16.05 -14.62
N THR A 405 -0.39 15.83 -15.59
CA THR A 405 -0.60 14.84 -16.64
C THR A 405 -0.09 13.48 -16.18
N VAL A 406 -0.70 12.42 -16.65
CA VAL A 406 -0.46 11.05 -16.20
C VAL A 406 -0.33 10.10 -17.38
N TYR A 407 0.34 8.96 -17.14
CA TYR A 407 0.43 7.90 -18.14
C TYR A 407 0.58 6.52 -17.50
N ARG A 408 0.22 5.47 -18.25
CA ARG A 408 0.52 4.07 -17.95
C ARG A 408 0.95 3.35 -19.23
N ASN A 409 2.10 2.72 -19.21
CA ASN A 409 2.50 1.80 -20.25
C ASN A 409 1.70 0.49 -20.15
N PRO A 410 1.40 -0.19 -21.26
CA PRO A 410 0.90 -1.56 -21.24
C PRO A 410 1.77 -2.48 -20.39
N GLN A 411 1.18 -3.47 -19.74
CA GLN A 411 1.89 -4.46 -18.97
C GLN A 411 2.52 -5.52 -19.87
N VAL A 412 3.42 -6.33 -19.33
CA VAL A 412 4.09 -7.37 -20.14
C VAL A 412 3.08 -8.37 -20.71
N ASN A 413 2.06 -8.77 -19.92
CA ASN A 413 1.00 -9.66 -20.39
C ASN A 413 0.15 -9.01 -21.50
N ASP A 414 -0.13 -7.70 -21.43
CA ASP A 414 -0.86 -6.99 -22.46
C ASP A 414 -0.15 -7.09 -23.82
N LEU A 415 1.17 -7.14 -23.81
CA LEU A 415 2.01 -7.15 -25.02
C LEU A 415 2.31 -8.56 -25.53
N PHE A 416 2.62 -9.51 -24.64
CA PHE A 416 3.30 -10.77 -25.01
C PHE A 416 2.47 -12.03 -24.76
N TRP A 417 1.32 -11.96 -24.09
CA TRP A 417 0.47 -13.12 -23.83
C TRP A 417 0.03 -13.80 -25.12
N GLN A 418 0.02 -15.13 -25.16
CA GLN A 418 -0.39 -15.90 -26.34
C GLN A 418 -1.44 -16.97 -25.98
N PRO A 419 -2.52 -17.09 -26.76
CA PRO A 419 -2.90 -16.16 -27.82
C PRO A 419 -3.51 -14.87 -27.24
N GLY A 420 -3.37 -13.75 -27.92
CA GLY A 420 -4.12 -12.52 -27.64
C GLY A 420 -3.32 -11.25 -27.35
N GLY A 421 -2.05 -11.32 -26.91
CA GLY A 421 -1.24 -10.12 -26.63
C GLY A 421 -1.09 -9.19 -27.85
N ASN A 422 -0.95 -7.87 -27.58
CA ASN A 422 -0.95 -6.85 -28.62
C ASN A 422 0.22 -5.86 -28.46
N LEU A 423 1.22 -5.98 -29.34
CA LEU A 423 2.40 -5.10 -29.35
C LEU A 423 2.11 -3.66 -29.81
N ASN A 424 0.94 -3.42 -30.43
CA ASN A 424 0.55 -2.11 -30.96
C ASN A 424 -0.22 -1.25 -29.95
N LEU A 425 -0.36 -1.69 -28.70
CA LEU A 425 -1.03 -0.93 -27.67
C LEU A 425 -0.34 0.42 -27.44
N LEU A 426 -1.15 1.47 -27.36
CA LEU A 426 -0.70 2.79 -26.96
C LEU A 426 -0.65 2.89 -25.43
N PRO A 427 0.21 3.74 -24.87
CA PRO A 427 0.12 4.10 -23.46
C PRO A 427 -1.23 4.74 -23.15
N GLU A 428 -1.80 4.41 -22.00
CA GLU A 428 -2.88 5.21 -21.44
C GLU A 428 -2.32 6.58 -21.03
N THR A 429 -3.05 7.65 -21.32
CA THR A 429 -2.64 9.01 -21.02
C THR A 429 -3.81 9.80 -20.47
N GLY A 430 -3.53 10.86 -19.73
CA GLY A 430 -4.60 11.68 -19.20
C GLY A 430 -4.08 12.83 -18.34
N TYR A 431 -5.01 13.40 -17.59
CA TYR A 431 -4.71 14.44 -16.61
C TYR A 431 -5.56 14.27 -15.35
N SER A 432 -5.09 14.84 -14.26
CA SER A 432 -5.86 14.96 -13.02
C SER A 432 -5.60 16.28 -12.36
N TYR A 433 -6.63 16.80 -11.68
CA TYR A 433 -6.50 17.96 -10.80
C TYR A 433 -7.33 17.79 -9.55
N GLU A 434 -6.88 18.43 -8.48
CA GLU A 434 -7.56 18.40 -7.19
C GLU A 434 -7.38 19.72 -6.43
N GLY A 435 -8.37 20.03 -5.60
CA GLY A 435 -8.30 21.10 -4.62
C GLY A 435 -8.66 20.58 -3.24
N THR A 436 -7.87 20.94 -2.23
CA THR A 436 -8.05 20.49 -0.85
C THR A 436 -8.06 21.67 0.11
N ILE A 437 -9.01 21.68 1.03
CA ILE A 437 -9.02 22.53 2.22
C ILE A 437 -8.67 21.67 3.41
N ASP A 438 -7.61 22.01 4.13
CA ASP A 438 -7.16 21.32 5.33
C ASP A 438 -7.25 22.27 6.53
N LEU A 439 -8.19 21.98 7.43
CA LEU A 439 -8.35 22.64 8.71
C LEU A 439 -7.73 21.77 9.80
N ASN A 440 -6.69 22.26 10.49
CA ASN A 440 -5.98 21.52 11.51
C ASN A 440 -5.75 22.35 12.77
N ILE A 441 -6.58 22.09 13.80
CA ILE A 441 -6.60 22.86 15.06
C ILE A 441 -5.81 22.12 16.17
N ARG A 442 -4.69 21.50 15.85
CA ARG A 442 -3.84 20.85 16.86
C ARG A 442 -3.28 21.80 17.92
N GLN A 443 -3.12 23.08 17.58
CA GLN A 443 -2.43 24.06 18.42
C GLN A 443 -3.33 24.90 19.32
N LEU A 444 -4.66 24.91 19.11
CA LEU A 444 -5.56 25.78 19.85
C LEU A 444 -5.84 25.33 21.31
N VAL A 445 -5.55 24.09 21.65
CA VAL A 445 -6.08 23.51 22.88
C VAL A 445 -5.04 23.35 24.00
N VAL A 446 -3.72 23.39 23.70
CA VAL A 446 -2.72 23.25 24.79
C VAL A 446 -1.38 23.91 24.47
N LYS A 447 -1.03 24.90 25.29
CA LYS A 447 0.29 25.56 25.30
C LYS A 447 1.42 24.72 25.92
N ASN A 448 1.08 23.63 26.61
CA ASN A 448 2.01 22.76 27.33
C ASN A 448 1.42 21.36 27.44
N SER A 449 1.67 20.47 26.51
CA SER A 449 1.81 19.02 26.72
C SER A 449 1.59 18.19 25.45
N ASN A 450 2.34 17.13 25.38
CA ASN A 450 2.29 16.00 24.47
C ASN A 450 0.91 15.71 23.81
N ASP A 451 0.81 15.89 22.51
CA ASP A 451 -0.06 15.27 21.47
C ASP A 451 -1.50 14.76 21.83
N SER A 452 -2.13 15.25 22.88
CA SER A 452 -3.35 14.63 23.40
C SER A 452 -4.67 15.17 22.84
N ASN A 453 -4.69 16.36 22.23
CA ASN A 453 -5.89 16.97 21.68
C ASN A 453 -5.68 17.41 20.24
N ALA A 454 -6.55 17.00 19.34
CA ALA A 454 -6.50 17.38 17.94
C ALA A 454 -7.91 17.43 17.35
N PHE A 455 -8.15 18.41 16.49
CA PHE A 455 -9.30 18.46 15.60
C PHE A 455 -8.79 18.78 14.21
N SER A 456 -9.13 17.95 13.23
CA SER A 456 -8.80 18.24 11.84
C SER A 456 -9.93 17.80 10.92
N ILE A 457 -10.16 18.62 9.88
CA ILE A 457 -11.06 18.32 8.78
C ILE A 457 -10.27 18.58 7.50
N GLN A 458 -10.27 17.61 6.60
CA GLN A 458 -9.72 17.73 5.27
C GLN A 458 -10.81 17.42 4.25
N MET A 459 -11.05 18.33 3.31
CA MET A 459 -12.02 18.19 2.23
C MET A 459 -11.31 18.36 0.89
N THR A 460 -11.51 17.41 -0.02
CA THR A 460 -10.88 17.41 -1.34
C THR A 460 -11.94 17.21 -2.40
N ALA A 461 -11.90 18.02 -3.45
CA ALA A 461 -12.59 17.77 -4.73
C ALA A 461 -11.55 17.38 -5.78
N PHE A 462 -11.85 16.38 -6.59
CA PHE A 462 -10.92 15.88 -7.61
C PHE A 462 -11.62 15.63 -8.94
N ASN A 463 -10.82 15.68 -9.99
CA ASN A 463 -11.22 15.33 -11.35
C ASN A 463 -10.05 14.65 -12.06
N LYS A 464 -10.36 13.66 -12.90
CA LYS A 464 -9.38 12.86 -13.65
C LYS A 464 -9.99 12.36 -14.94
N GLU A 465 -9.25 12.47 -16.03
CA GLU A 465 -9.58 11.86 -17.32
C GLU A 465 -8.45 10.95 -17.78
N VAL A 466 -8.79 9.77 -18.30
CA VAL A 466 -7.85 8.80 -18.85
C VAL A 466 -8.32 8.37 -20.21
N ASN A 467 -7.48 8.62 -21.22
CA ASN A 467 -7.68 8.25 -22.61
C ASN A 467 -6.88 6.98 -22.94
N ASN A 468 -7.28 6.29 -24.00
CA ASN A 468 -6.66 5.05 -24.46
C ASN A 468 -6.67 3.95 -23.38
N TRP A 469 -7.72 3.90 -22.55
CA TRP A 469 -7.82 2.90 -21.50
C TRP A 469 -7.76 1.49 -22.07
N ILE A 470 -6.81 0.70 -21.57
CA ILE A 470 -6.59 -0.68 -22.02
C ILE A 470 -7.60 -1.59 -21.32
N ALA A 471 -8.36 -2.31 -22.14
CA ALA A 471 -9.25 -3.34 -21.65
C ALA A 471 -9.08 -4.62 -22.47
N TRP A 472 -9.16 -5.76 -21.81
CA TRP A 472 -9.26 -7.06 -22.48
C TRP A 472 -10.69 -7.28 -22.90
N THR A 473 -10.90 -7.55 -24.20
CA THR A 473 -12.21 -7.75 -24.80
C THR A 473 -12.24 -9.00 -25.67
N PRO A 474 -13.39 -9.67 -25.79
CA PRO A 474 -13.51 -10.83 -26.65
C PRO A 474 -13.47 -10.42 -28.13
N HIS A 475 -12.58 -11.04 -28.88
CA HIS A 475 -12.54 -11.01 -30.34
C HIS A 475 -12.75 -12.44 -30.86
N GLY A 476 -14.00 -12.80 -31.15
CA GLY A 476 -14.40 -14.18 -31.39
C GLY A 476 -14.24 -15.02 -30.11
N ILE A 477 -13.41 -16.06 -30.18
CA ILE A 477 -13.11 -16.95 -29.06
C ILE A 477 -11.90 -16.48 -28.21
N LEU A 478 -11.19 -15.46 -28.66
CA LEU A 478 -9.97 -14.96 -28.01
C LEU A 478 -10.24 -13.66 -27.26
N TRP A 479 -9.62 -13.52 -26.10
CA TRP A 479 -9.54 -12.25 -25.38
C TRP A 479 -8.26 -11.52 -25.79
N THR A 480 -8.38 -10.26 -26.21
CA THR A 480 -7.27 -9.41 -26.62
C THR A 480 -7.32 -8.04 -25.94
N PRO A 481 -6.18 -7.49 -25.53
CA PRO A 481 -6.12 -6.14 -24.97
C PRO A 481 -6.16 -5.10 -26.09
N SER A 482 -6.95 -4.07 -25.92
CA SER A 482 -7.12 -2.97 -26.87
C SER A 482 -7.31 -1.63 -26.13
N ASN A 483 -6.91 -0.54 -26.77
CA ASN A 483 -7.14 0.83 -26.30
C ASN A 483 -8.54 1.28 -26.75
N ILE A 484 -9.57 0.99 -26.00
CA ILE A 484 -10.93 1.10 -26.50
C ILE A 484 -11.78 2.15 -25.79
N LYS A 485 -11.35 2.69 -24.66
CA LYS A 485 -12.20 3.53 -23.83
C LYS A 485 -11.52 4.81 -23.41
N ASN A 486 -12.34 5.84 -23.20
CA ASN A 486 -11.98 7.00 -22.40
C ASN A 486 -12.83 6.98 -21.12
N VAL A 487 -12.21 7.31 -20.01
CA VAL A 487 -12.84 7.26 -18.68
C VAL A 487 -12.67 8.58 -17.97
N HIS A 488 -13.77 9.13 -17.48
CA HIS A 488 -13.80 10.33 -16.64
C HIS A 488 -14.15 9.93 -15.20
N SER A 489 -13.38 10.40 -14.24
CA SER A 489 -13.61 10.15 -12.82
C SER A 489 -13.55 11.45 -12.03
N TYR A 490 -14.57 11.73 -11.22
CA TYR A 490 -14.63 12.92 -10.38
C TYR A 490 -15.37 12.66 -9.08
N GLY A 491 -15.19 13.54 -8.11
CA GLY A 491 -15.85 13.36 -6.83
C GLY A 491 -15.27 14.20 -5.71
N THR A 492 -15.69 13.84 -4.50
CA THR A 492 -15.24 14.51 -3.27
C THR A 492 -14.84 13.49 -2.21
N GLU A 493 -13.88 13.86 -1.39
CA GLU A 493 -13.42 13.08 -0.25
C GLU A 493 -13.35 13.99 0.98
N SER A 494 -13.73 13.46 2.13
CA SER A 494 -13.64 14.18 3.40
C SER A 494 -13.09 13.28 4.49
N ASN A 495 -12.18 13.82 5.31
CA ASN A 495 -11.65 13.15 6.48
C ASN A 495 -11.81 14.05 7.70
N LEU A 496 -12.37 13.51 8.78
CA LEU A 496 -12.50 14.17 10.05
C LEU A 496 -11.75 13.37 11.12
N LEU A 497 -10.97 14.05 11.93
CA LEU A 497 -10.33 13.49 13.11
C LEU A 497 -10.56 14.38 14.32
N PHE A 498 -11.08 13.79 15.38
CA PHE A 498 -11.18 14.41 16.69
C PHE A 498 -10.49 13.54 17.74
N LYS A 499 -9.58 14.14 18.50
CA LYS A 499 -8.92 13.49 19.66
C LYS A 499 -9.03 14.41 20.87
N LYS A 500 -9.40 13.86 22.00
CA LYS A 500 -9.40 14.59 23.27
C LYS A 500 -9.04 13.67 24.42
N LYS A 501 -8.22 14.17 25.34
CA LYS A 501 -7.86 13.48 26.57
C LYS A 501 -8.41 14.23 27.76
N PHE A 502 -9.22 13.55 28.57
CA PHE A 502 -9.76 14.04 29.83
C PHE A 502 -9.16 13.21 30.96
N ARG A 503 -8.24 13.80 31.73
CA ARG A 503 -7.55 13.06 32.81
C ARG A 503 -6.96 11.74 32.32
N LYS A 504 -7.58 10.60 32.72
CA LYS A 504 -7.14 9.22 32.37
C LYS A 504 -7.90 8.62 31.19
N ILE A 505 -8.92 9.32 30.67
CA ILE A 505 -9.75 8.86 29.55
C ILE A 505 -9.31 9.59 28.29
N GLY A 506 -8.95 8.85 27.26
CA GLY A 506 -8.73 9.38 25.93
C GLY A 506 -9.89 8.99 25.01
N PHE A 507 -10.40 9.96 24.27
CA PHE A 507 -11.43 9.77 23.26
C PHE A 507 -10.86 10.09 21.89
N ARG A 508 -11.17 9.25 20.91
CA ARG A 508 -10.83 9.44 19.51
C ARG A 508 -12.04 9.11 18.64
N PHE A 509 -12.32 9.98 17.70
CA PHE A 509 -13.31 9.81 16.66
C PHE A 509 -12.68 10.16 15.32
N SER A 510 -12.79 9.29 14.33
CA SER A 510 -12.35 9.56 12.95
C SER A 510 -13.38 9.03 11.97
N VAL A 511 -13.66 9.82 10.93
CA VAL A 511 -14.60 9.47 9.86
C VAL A 511 -13.95 9.84 8.53
N PHE A 512 -14.06 8.97 7.54
CA PHE A 512 -13.84 9.31 6.15
C PHE A 512 -15.13 9.15 5.35
N TYR A 513 -15.26 9.94 4.31
CA TYR A 513 -16.32 9.86 3.31
C TYR A 513 -15.71 10.02 1.93
N GLY A 514 -16.11 9.19 0.97
CA GLY A 514 -15.78 9.28 -0.44
C GLY A 514 -17.04 9.23 -1.30
N TYR A 515 -17.17 10.19 -2.20
CA TYR A 515 -18.13 10.20 -3.29
C TYR A 515 -17.37 10.15 -4.61
N THR A 516 -17.62 9.14 -5.43
CA THR A 516 -16.86 8.92 -6.66
C THR A 516 -17.79 8.54 -7.81
N ILE A 517 -17.83 9.36 -8.83
CA ILE A 517 -18.35 9.01 -10.15
C ILE A 517 -17.15 8.65 -11.03
N SER A 518 -17.25 7.53 -11.74
CA SER A 518 -16.24 7.09 -12.72
C SER A 518 -16.96 6.40 -13.87
N GLU A 519 -16.97 7.02 -15.02
CA GLU A 519 -17.80 6.58 -16.16
C GLU A 519 -16.99 6.49 -17.46
N THR A 520 -17.39 5.57 -18.33
CA THR A 520 -16.89 5.49 -19.70
C THR A 520 -17.51 6.63 -20.50
N THR A 521 -16.69 7.56 -21.00
CA THR A 521 -17.19 8.70 -21.78
C THR A 521 -17.29 8.42 -23.27
N SER A 522 -16.42 7.54 -23.78
CA SER A 522 -16.45 7.07 -25.16
C SER A 522 -15.85 5.69 -25.29
N SER A 523 -16.18 4.98 -26.35
CA SER A 523 -15.64 3.68 -26.70
C SER A 523 -15.45 3.60 -28.23
N GLU A 524 -14.41 2.89 -28.69
CA GLU A 524 -14.19 2.59 -30.10
C GLU A 524 -15.03 1.40 -30.57
N LEU A 525 -15.61 0.64 -29.63
CA LEU A 525 -16.52 -0.45 -29.97
C LEU A 525 -17.89 0.12 -30.35
N ALA A 526 -18.42 -0.31 -31.50
CA ALA A 526 -19.76 0.04 -31.91
C ALA A 526 -20.80 -0.47 -30.90
N PHE A 527 -21.74 0.40 -30.49
CA PHE A 527 -22.83 0.06 -29.57
C PHE A 527 -22.37 -0.42 -28.18
N ASP A 528 -21.21 0.07 -27.68
CA ASP A 528 -20.74 -0.27 -26.33
C ASP A 528 -21.72 0.27 -25.27
N ALA A 529 -22.46 -0.63 -24.66
CA ALA A 529 -23.44 -0.30 -23.61
C ALA A 529 -22.82 0.30 -22.34
N SER A 530 -21.50 0.31 -22.23
CA SER A 530 -20.77 0.90 -21.08
C SER A 530 -20.63 2.42 -21.18
N VAL A 531 -20.90 3.04 -22.33
CA VAL A 531 -20.77 4.50 -22.51
C VAL A 531 -21.82 5.21 -21.67
N GLY A 532 -21.41 6.21 -20.90
CA GLY A 532 -22.24 6.94 -19.93
C GLY A 532 -22.59 6.12 -18.67
N LYS A 533 -21.92 4.98 -18.43
CA LYS A 533 -22.16 4.12 -17.27
C LYS A 533 -21.01 4.15 -16.28
N GLN A 534 -21.39 4.00 -15.00
CA GLN A 534 -20.42 3.86 -13.89
C GLN A 534 -19.54 2.61 -14.10
N LEU A 535 -18.26 2.73 -13.85
CA LEU A 535 -17.35 1.58 -13.90
C LEU A 535 -17.74 0.52 -12.88
N ILE A 536 -17.59 -0.74 -13.28
CA ILE A 536 -17.90 -1.90 -12.42
C ILE A 536 -17.09 -1.87 -11.11
N TYR A 537 -17.75 -2.28 -10.04
CA TYR A 537 -17.23 -2.33 -8.68
C TYR A 537 -16.82 -0.97 -8.07
N VAL A 538 -17.09 0.16 -8.70
CA VAL A 538 -16.86 1.48 -8.11
C VAL A 538 -18.14 1.97 -7.43
N PRO A 539 -18.21 2.00 -6.08
CA PRO A 539 -19.38 2.52 -5.38
C PRO A 539 -19.43 4.04 -5.49
N LEU A 540 -20.63 4.61 -5.60
CA LEU A 540 -20.83 6.05 -5.54
C LEU A 540 -20.46 6.61 -4.16
N HIS A 541 -20.83 5.89 -3.10
CA HIS A 541 -20.61 6.31 -1.72
C HIS A 541 -19.82 5.27 -0.94
N LYS A 542 -18.79 5.70 -0.23
CA LYS A 542 -18.06 4.91 0.77
C LYS A 542 -17.85 5.74 2.02
N VAL A 543 -18.23 5.19 3.17
CA VAL A 543 -18.09 5.86 4.49
C VAL A 543 -17.44 4.88 5.45
N GLY A 544 -16.51 5.35 6.24
CA GLY A 544 -15.98 4.56 7.34
C GLY A 544 -15.73 5.42 8.57
N GLY A 545 -15.93 4.85 9.74
CA GLY A 545 -15.76 5.55 10.99
C GLY A 545 -15.19 4.69 12.10
N VAL A 546 -14.35 5.28 12.93
CA VAL A 546 -13.72 4.64 14.09
C VAL A 546 -13.93 5.49 15.32
N ILE A 547 -14.44 4.86 16.36
CA ILE A 547 -14.55 5.43 17.72
C ILE A 547 -13.63 4.62 18.62
N SER A 548 -12.72 5.28 19.35
CA SER A 548 -11.88 4.62 20.33
C SER A 548 -11.92 5.35 21.66
N VAL A 549 -12.06 4.58 22.74
CA VAL A 549 -12.02 5.07 24.11
C VAL A 549 -10.87 4.37 24.82
N SER A 550 -9.91 5.13 25.30
CA SER A 550 -8.80 4.61 26.09
C SER A 550 -8.93 4.99 27.55
N TYR A 551 -8.71 4.03 28.45
CA TYR A 551 -8.63 4.24 29.87
C TYR A 551 -7.43 3.51 30.46
N LYS A 552 -6.47 4.25 31.01
CA LYS A 552 -5.18 3.70 31.45
C LYS A 552 -4.50 2.88 30.34
N ASN A 553 -4.47 1.58 30.49
CA ASN A 553 -3.80 0.62 29.60
C ASN A 553 -4.76 -0.14 28.67
N SER A 554 -6.06 0.16 28.77
CA SER A 554 -7.10 -0.48 27.96
C SER A 554 -7.57 0.46 26.85
N VAL A 555 -7.87 -0.10 25.69
CA VAL A 555 -8.46 0.64 24.57
C VAL A 555 -9.63 -0.16 24.04
N PHE A 556 -10.81 0.44 24.03
CA PHE A 556 -11.97 -0.08 23.32
C PHE A 556 -12.09 0.64 21.98
N THR A 557 -12.29 -0.11 20.90
CA THR A 557 -12.47 0.45 19.56
C THR A 557 -13.72 -0.15 18.92
N PHE A 558 -14.54 0.71 18.35
CA PHE A 558 -15.64 0.37 17.45
C PHE A 558 -15.32 0.94 16.06
N ASN A 559 -15.42 0.11 15.03
CA ASN A 559 -15.24 0.50 13.64
C ASN A 559 -16.50 0.13 12.85
N GLN A 560 -16.95 1.01 11.95
CA GLN A 560 -18.06 0.75 11.03
C GLN A 560 -17.76 1.30 9.65
N ASN A 561 -18.07 0.50 8.63
CA ASN A 561 -17.87 0.84 7.23
C ASN A 561 -19.16 0.58 6.44
N TYR A 562 -19.54 1.53 5.61
CA TYR A 562 -20.59 1.43 4.61
C TYR A 562 -19.97 1.50 3.23
N THR A 563 -20.35 0.57 2.36
CA THR A 563 -20.04 0.57 0.93
C THR A 563 -21.35 0.55 0.15
N GLY A 564 -21.53 1.53 -0.71
CA GLY A 564 -22.73 1.67 -1.54
C GLY A 564 -22.87 0.56 -2.61
N ILE A 565 -23.93 0.62 -3.36
CA ILE A 565 -24.19 -0.27 -4.51
C ILE A 565 -22.99 -0.20 -5.48
N ARG A 566 -22.64 -1.35 -6.04
CA ARG A 566 -21.55 -1.52 -7.02
C ARG A 566 -22.05 -2.33 -8.20
N PHE A 567 -22.00 -1.76 -9.39
CA PHE A 567 -22.36 -2.48 -10.58
C PHE A 567 -21.38 -3.62 -10.86
N SER A 568 -21.89 -4.77 -11.25
CA SER A 568 -21.13 -5.97 -11.62
C SER A 568 -21.07 -6.22 -13.13
N SER A 569 -21.93 -5.54 -13.91
CA SER A 569 -21.93 -5.54 -15.38
C SER A 569 -21.66 -4.14 -15.92
N THR A 570 -21.06 -4.05 -17.11
CA THR A 570 -20.63 -2.78 -17.73
C THR A 570 -21.80 -1.93 -18.23
N ASP A 571 -22.96 -2.51 -18.45
CA ASP A 571 -24.22 -1.83 -18.81
C ASP A 571 -24.99 -1.28 -17.59
N ASN A 572 -24.49 -1.57 -16.37
CA ASN A 572 -25.09 -1.26 -15.07
C ASN A 572 -26.48 -1.91 -14.82
N LEU A 573 -26.82 -3.00 -15.51
CA LEU A 573 -28.06 -3.73 -15.26
C LEU A 573 -27.95 -4.66 -14.04
N HIS A 574 -26.76 -5.16 -13.73
CA HIS A 574 -26.50 -6.02 -12.58
C HIS A 574 -25.62 -5.30 -11.56
N TYR A 575 -25.91 -5.53 -10.29
CA TYR A 575 -25.18 -4.89 -9.18
C TYR A 575 -25.09 -5.79 -7.95
N LEU A 576 -24.17 -5.44 -7.08
CA LEU A 576 -24.08 -5.92 -5.71
C LEU A 576 -24.70 -4.89 -4.76
N ASP A 577 -25.52 -5.36 -3.83
CA ASP A 577 -26.16 -4.51 -2.83
C ASP A 577 -25.15 -3.77 -1.96
N ALA A 578 -25.59 -2.62 -1.43
CA ALA A 578 -24.86 -1.90 -0.42
C ALA A 578 -24.79 -2.72 0.87
N TYR A 579 -23.68 -2.60 1.60
CA TYR A 579 -23.53 -3.29 2.87
C TYR A 579 -22.88 -2.42 3.95
N ASN A 580 -23.18 -2.79 5.20
CA ASN A 580 -22.54 -2.26 6.40
C ASN A 580 -21.75 -3.35 7.10
N LYS A 581 -20.50 -3.07 7.42
CA LYS A 581 -19.65 -3.95 8.24
C LYS A 581 -19.21 -3.21 9.49
N ALA A 582 -19.41 -3.82 10.65
CA ALA A 582 -18.91 -3.28 11.91
C ALA A 582 -18.00 -4.27 12.63
N SER A 583 -17.05 -3.75 13.38
CA SER A 583 -16.20 -4.55 14.28
C SER A 583 -15.97 -3.87 15.60
N VAL A 584 -15.74 -4.67 16.64
CA VAL A 584 -15.35 -4.19 17.98
C VAL A 584 -14.06 -4.88 18.38
N GLN A 585 -13.19 -4.12 19.04
CA GLN A 585 -11.93 -4.63 19.59
C GLN A 585 -11.68 -4.06 20.98
N LEU A 586 -11.22 -4.91 21.87
CA LEU A 586 -10.71 -4.53 23.17
C LEU A 586 -9.24 -4.90 23.27
N ASP A 587 -8.39 -3.90 23.49
CA ASP A 587 -6.97 -4.04 23.69
C ASP A 587 -6.61 -3.81 25.14
N GLN A 588 -5.74 -4.64 25.69
CA GLN A 588 -5.19 -4.51 27.05
C GLN A 588 -3.67 -4.56 26.99
N LYS A 589 -2.99 -3.58 27.60
CA LYS A 589 -1.54 -3.52 27.76
C LYS A 589 -1.14 -3.69 29.23
N LEU A 590 -0.16 -4.54 29.47
CA LEU A 590 0.45 -4.72 30.77
C LEU A 590 1.96 -4.46 30.63
N LYS A 591 2.50 -3.58 31.47
CA LYS A 591 3.93 -3.28 31.50
C LYS A 591 4.55 -3.90 32.75
N ILE A 592 5.48 -4.81 32.55
CA ILE A 592 6.22 -5.50 33.59
C ILE A 592 7.70 -5.23 33.33
N GLN A 593 8.29 -4.32 34.13
CA GLN A 593 9.67 -3.87 33.95
C GLN A 593 9.98 -3.42 32.50
N ASN A 594 10.81 -4.15 31.79
CA ASN A 594 11.23 -3.91 30.41
C ASN A 594 10.34 -4.63 29.37
N THR A 595 9.32 -5.36 29.82
CA THR A 595 8.43 -6.15 28.95
C THR A 595 7.06 -5.49 28.89
N ILE A 596 6.51 -5.38 27.68
CA ILE A 596 5.14 -4.96 27.43
C ILE A 596 4.40 -6.16 26.86
N LEU A 597 3.39 -6.63 27.58
CA LEU A 597 2.42 -7.61 27.12
C LEU A 597 1.21 -6.86 26.60
N SER A 598 0.79 -7.10 25.37
CA SER A 598 -0.42 -6.55 24.76
C SER A 598 -1.29 -7.69 24.29
N MET A 599 -2.56 -7.68 24.66
CA MET A 599 -3.55 -8.68 24.27
C MET A 599 -4.72 -7.96 23.65
N PHE A 600 -5.41 -8.61 22.71
CA PHE A 600 -6.66 -8.11 22.18
C PHE A 600 -7.68 -9.23 21.94
N ILE A 601 -8.94 -8.83 21.99
CA ILE A 601 -10.07 -9.65 21.52
C ILE A 601 -10.82 -8.78 20.52
N ARG A 602 -11.18 -9.35 19.37
CA ARG A 602 -11.91 -8.68 18.29
C ARG A 602 -13.08 -9.53 17.81
N VAL A 603 -14.18 -8.86 17.53
CA VAL A 603 -15.33 -9.42 16.80
C VAL A 603 -15.43 -8.66 15.49
N ASP A 604 -15.21 -9.35 14.39
CA ASP A 604 -15.37 -8.83 13.04
C ASP A 604 -16.78 -9.18 12.53
N ASN A 605 -17.34 -8.32 11.65
CA ASN A 605 -18.71 -8.43 11.13
C ASN A 605 -19.74 -8.61 12.27
N LEU A 606 -19.75 -7.66 13.20
CA LEU A 606 -20.53 -7.69 14.46
C LEU A 606 -22.03 -7.98 14.24
N PHE A 607 -22.60 -7.45 13.17
CA PHE A 607 -24.03 -7.56 12.86
C PHE A 607 -24.37 -8.74 11.95
N ASP A 608 -23.40 -9.61 11.68
CA ASP A 608 -23.56 -10.82 10.86
C ASP A 608 -24.06 -10.52 9.44
N THR A 609 -23.60 -9.43 8.87
CA THR A 609 -23.99 -8.98 7.53
C THR A 609 -23.46 -9.96 6.49
N ASP A 610 -24.33 -10.44 5.62
CA ASP A 610 -23.95 -11.18 4.42
C ASP A 610 -23.56 -10.20 3.31
N TYR A 611 -22.36 -10.33 2.74
CA TYR A 611 -21.88 -9.41 1.73
C TYR A 611 -20.82 -10.04 0.81
N GLN A 612 -20.65 -9.44 -0.35
CA GLN A 612 -19.63 -9.80 -1.34
C GLN A 612 -18.88 -8.55 -1.78
N SER A 613 -17.56 -8.62 -1.81
CA SER A 613 -16.73 -7.55 -2.42
C SER A 613 -16.73 -7.65 -3.94
N VAL A 614 -16.73 -8.87 -4.46
CA VAL A 614 -16.78 -9.25 -5.88
C VAL A 614 -17.89 -10.27 -6.05
N LEU A 615 -18.61 -10.20 -7.17
CA LEU A 615 -19.73 -11.09 -7.49
C LEU A 615 -19.32 -12.56 -7.38
N ASN A 616 -20.16 -13.37 -6.73
CA ASN A 616 -19.94 -14.79 -6.47
C ASN A 616 -18.72 -15.12 -5.58
N ARG A 617 -18.20 -14.14 -4.84
CA ARG A 617 -17.11 -14.32 -3.86
C ARG A 617 -17.62 -13.94 -2.47
N PRO A 618 -18.06 -14.93 -1.66
CA PRO A 618 -18.60 -14.67 -0.33
C PRO A 618 -17.51 -14.22 0.63
N GLU A 619 -17.90 -13.40 1.58
CA GLU A 619 -17.05 -12.91 2.66
C GLU A 619 -17.50 -13.53 4.01
N PRO A 620 -16.61 -13.58 5.02
CA PRO A 620 -16.94 -14.17 6.31
C PRO A 620 -18.10 -13.49 7.03
N LEU A 621 -19.05 -14.27 7.55
CA LEU A 621 -19.99 -13.84 8.56
C LEU A 621 -19.27 -13.45 9.85
N ARG A 622 -20.00 -13.22 10.96
CA ARG A 622 -19.42 -12.86 12.26
C ARG A 622 -18.32 -13.84 12.66
N ASN A 623 -17.17 -13.29 13.01
CA ASN A 623 -16.03 -14.10 13.43
C ASN A 623 -15.26 -13.43 14.57
N TYR A 624 -14.45 -14.21 15.25
CA TYR A 624 -13.77 -13.83 16.47
C TYR A 624 -12.26 -13.98 16.30
N SER A 625 -11.52 -13.00 16.80
CA SER A 625 -10.07 -13.05 16.79
C SER A 625 -9.52 -12.76 18.18
N PHE A 626 -8.46 -13.44 18.54
CA PHE A 626 -7.71 -13.22 19.76
C PHE A 626 -6.22 -13.12 19.42
N GLY A 627 -5.52 -12.16 20.03
CA GLY A 627 -4.09 -11.98 19.79
C GLY A 627 -3.32 -11.57 21.04
N ILE A 628 -2.04 -11.94 21.03
CA ILE A 628 -1.06 -11.64 22.07
C ILE A 628 0.22 -11.13 21.45
N ASN A 629 0.80 -10.09 22.05
CA ASN A 629 2.07 -9.50 21.66
C ASN A 629 2.94 -9.30 22.88
N ILE A 630 4.18 -9.75 22.81
CA ILE A 630 5.19 -9.57 23.83
C ILE A 630 6.29 -8.69 23.22
N THR A 631 6.56 -7.53 23.84
CA THR A 631 7.64 -6.64 23.43
C THR A 631 8.61 -6.48 24.58
N TYR A 632 9.85 -6.92 24.41
CA TYR A 632 10.95 -6.68 25.31
C TYR A 632 11.75 -5.48 24.82
N ILE A 633 12.04 -4.53 25.72
CA ILE A 633 12.82 -3.31 25.44
C ILE A 633 14.07 -3.32 26.32
N GLN A 634 15.22 -3.48 25.67
CA GLN A 634 16.50 -3.37 26.36
C GLN A 634 16.83 -1.89 26.54
N LYS A 635 16.84 -1.41 27.78
CA LYS A 635 17.34 -0.06 28.07
C LYS A 635 18.86 -0.04 27.92
N LYS A 636 19.36 0.95 27.19
CA LYS A 636 20.79 1.26 27.12
C LYS A 636 21.26 2.00 28.38
#